data_f8a9582ded878c6ec8c9308d7f70b62c
#
_entry.id   f8a9582ded878c6ec8c9308d7f70b62c
#
_cell.length_a   1.000
_cell.length_b   1.000
_cell.length_c   1.000
_cell.angle_alpha   90.00
_cell.angle_beta   90.00
_cell.angle_gamma   90.00
#
_symmetry.space_group_name_H-M   'P 1'
#
loop_
_entity.id
_entity.type
_entity.pdbx_description
1 polymer ?
#
loop_
_entity_poly.entity_id
_entity_poly.type
_entity_poly.pdbx_seq_one_letter_code
_entity_poly.pdbx_strand_id
1 'polypeptide(L)'
;MEFIRKIKKYISKFWKRAHINQILILSLAIGFLAFLAYFAYLASAANVETLKQGLATSTTIYDKDGDEASKISANRTEGVSIDTMPDHLKNAVIAIEDHRFEKHRGFDVKGISRAFFLNLKAGKIKAGGSTITQQLTKTALLSPERTYKRKLEEVFLAIEMEKKFTKDEILEMYLNQVYFGSGAWGVQNASRKYFGKDVDYLTLSEAAMMAGIINRPSALDPYKNFEGAVKRRNTVLGQMKKFEMITEQQYEEAVQQTIVLKDSGGDPLKGKYPYYVDAIMNEAINLYGLTQDEILTRGYKIYTQMDQNLQSSMEKVYENNSLFPDSWDGTLVQSGSILLDPATGGIRALIGGRGEHTFRSYNRATQLTTQPGSVMKPLAVYTVALEEGYKPESKLKDESDLSFGDYKPRNYNGQYLGEVPMYEAIENSINVPAVWLLNEIGLDKSFNKLKKFGLPVTEEDKNLSLALGGTTSGFSPKQMAEAYAVFANGGERIESHIITKIVGPTGNIVAEVAPKKVRVTDRKTAEQMTAMLLNVVDSGTGRNAKISGQKVAGKTGSTQLPYADITDGTKDQWFVGYTPNLVGAVWLGYDYTDREHYLKGRSGDTVVPIFRSIMEQAVKYVEPVDFTTPSINEKLEEEKKKKEGSLLEKINKFDEKMIEEAEKWKEKFEKGKGNLKKFEGKLKETYKKIRGE
;
A
#
# COMPACT_ATOMS: atom_id res chain seq x y z
N MET A 1 -51.82 40.31 -29.42
CA MET A 1 -52.06 38.90 -29.78
C MET A 1 -52.02 38.65 -31.31
N GLU A 2 -52.49 39.53 -32.14
CA GLU A 2 -52.51 39.37 -33.63
C GLU A 2 -51.10 39.37 -34.26
N PHE A 3 -50.15 40.17 -33.74
CA PHE A 3 -48.75 40.24 -34.20
C PHE A 3 -48.02 38.91 -34.01
N ILE A 4 -48.20 38.27 -32.86
CA ILE A 4 -47.60 36.97 -32.55
C ILE A 4 -48.18 35.85 -33.44
N ARG A 5 -49.48 35.94 -33.78
CA ARG A 5 -50.11 35.01 -34.72
C ARG A 5 -49.59 35.17 -36.16
N LYS A 6 -49.34 36.40 -36.63
CA LYS A 6 -48.71 36.65 -37.94
C LYS A 6 -47.24 36.10 -37.99
N ILE A 7 -46.49 36.34 -36.98
CA ILE A 7 -45.11 35.81 -36.89
C ILE A 7 -45.09 34.27 -36.88
N LYS A 8 -45.92 33.60 -36.06
CA LYS A 8 -46.10 32.14 -36.09
C LYS A 8 -46.48 31.60 -37.46
N LYS A 9 -47.35 32.26 -38.15
CA LYS A 9 -47.84 31.87 -39.51
C LYS A 9 -46.72 32.05 -40.56
N TYR A 10 -45.90 33.10 -40.43
CA TYR A 10 -44.72 33.32 -41.29
C TYR A 10 -43.59 32.31 -41.06
N ILE A 11 -43.26 32.04 -39.81
CA ILE A 11 -42.30 31.02 -39.42
C ILE A 11 -42.77 29.64 -39.90
N SER A 12 -44.02 29.28 -39.71
CA SER A 12 -44.62 28.00 -40.17
C SER A 12 -44.61 27.85 -41.71
N LYS A 13 -44.85 28.91 -42.45
CA LYS A 13 -44.75 28.89 -43.93
C LYS A 13 -43.31 28.78 -44.42
N PHE A 14 -42.39 29.51 -43.79
CA PHE A 14 -40.94 29.41 -44.04
C PHE A 14 -40.39 28.00 -43.72
N TRP A 15 -40.77 27.44 -42.54
CA TRP A 15 -40.42 26.10 -42.10
C TRP A 15 -40.82 24.99 -43.07
N LYS A 16 -42.05 25.10 -43.62
CA LYS A 16 -42.56 24.17 -44.64
C LYS A 16 -41.91 24.36 -46.02
N ARG A 17 -41.67 25.61 -46.46
CA ARG A 17 -40.98 25.90 -47.73
C ARG A 17 -39.51 25.49 -47.76
N ALA A 18 -38.81 25.65 -46.68
CA ALA A 18 -37.40 25.31 -46.58
C ALA A 18 -37.19 23.83 -46.25
N HIS A 19 -38.20 22.99 -46.20
CA HIS A 19 -38.09 21.57 -45.84
C HIS A 19 -37.31 21.29 -44.58
N ILE A 20 -37.34 22.21 -43.57
CA ILE A 20 -36.47 22.22 -42.41
C ILE A 20 -36.53 20.88 -41.63
N ASN A 21 -37.74 20.29 -41.51
CA ASN A 21 -37.86 18.97 -40.87
C ASN A 21 -37.09 17.87 -41.62
N GLN A 22 -37.12 17.91 -42.98
CA GLN A 22 -36.42 16.93 -43.81
C GLN A 22 -34.91 17.13 -43.71
N ILE A 23 -34.42 18.38 -43.69
CA ILE A 23 -32.99 18.71 -43.51
C ILE A 23 -32.53 18.28 -42.11
N LEU A 24 -33.33 18.54 -41.05
CA LEU A 24 -33.04 18.10 -39.69
C LEU A 24 -32.97 16.56 -39.57
N ILE A 25 -33.93 15.85 -40.15
CA ILE A 25 -33.94 14.39 -40.18
C ILE A 25 -32.73 13.85 -40.95
N LEU A 26 -32.40 14.44 -42.10
CA LEU A 26 -31.23 14.05 -42.88
C LEU A 26 -29.93 14.34 -42.15
N SER A 27 -29.79 15.52 -41.52
CA SER A 27 -28.61 15.87 -40.72
C SER A 27 -28.43 14.94 -39.51
N LEU A 28 -29.50 14.58 -38.80
CA LEU A 28 -29.51 13.61 -37.74
C LEU A 28 -29.12 12.20 -38.23
N ALA A 29 -29.63 11.79 -39.41
CA ALA A 29 -29.28 10.51 -40.02
C ALA A 29 -27.80 10.46 -40.43
N ILE A 30 -27.26 11.53 -41.04
CA ILE A 30 -25.84 11.65 -41.39
C ILE A 30 -24.99 11.64 -40.14
N GLY A 31 -25.35 12.41 -39.12
CA GLY A 31 -24.64 12.41 -37.82
C GLY A 31 -24.61 11.03 -37.15
N PHE A 32 -25.75 10.32 -37.21
CA PHE A 32 -25.85 8.96 -36.69
C PHE A 32 -25.00 7.96 -37.50
N LEU A 33 -25.01 8.05 -38.83
CA LEU A 33 -24.15 7.22 -39.69
C LEU A 33 -22.65 7.50 -39.47
N ALA A 34 -22.27 8.76 -39.34
CA ALA A 34 -20.88 9.15 -39.01
C ALA A 34 -20.48 8.62 -37.62
N PHE A 35 -21.36 8.66 -36.66
CA PHE A 35 -21.17 8.10 -35.33
C PHE A 35 -20.98 6.58 -35.41
N LEU A 36 -21.80 5.84 -36.14
CA LEU A 36 -21.66 4.41 -36.34
C LEU A 36 -20.34 4.07 -37.07
N ALA A 37 -19.99 4.84 -38.10
CA ALA A 37 -18.74 4.66 -38.86
C ALA A 37 -17.52 4.89 -37.99
N TYR A 38 -17.55 5.87 -37.08
CA TYR A 38 -16.46 6.10 -36.12
C TYR A 38 -16.23 4.90 -35.20
N PHE A 39 -17.30 4.33 -34.62
CA PHE A 39 -17.13 3.13 -33.77
C PHE A 39 -16.74 1.89 -34.55
N ALA A 40 -17.24 1.72 -35.78
CA ALA A 40 -16.81 0.65 -36.66
C ALA A 40 -15.31 0.74 -37.02
N TYR A 41 -14.82 1.98 -37.24
CA TYR A 41 -13.41 2.24 -37.46
C TYR A 41 -12.57 1.88 -36.21
N LEU A 42 -12.98 2.33 -35.02
CA LEU A 42 -12.29 1.98 -33.76
C LEU A 42 -12.23 0.45 -33.54
N ALA A 43 -13.32 -0.25 -33.82
CA ALA A 43 -13.38 -1.70 -33.67
C ALA A 43 -12.50 -2.44 -34.68
N SER A 44 -12.45 -1.97 -35.94
CA SER A 44 -11.58 -2.56 -36.97
C SER A 44 -10.09 -2.29 -36.74
N ALA A 45 -9.77 -1.19 -36.06
CA ALA A 45 -8.40 -0.85 -35.63
C ALA A 45 -7.94 -1.65 -34.42
N ALA A 46 -8.87 -2.24 -33.65
CA ALA A 46 -8.55 -3.09 -32.53
C ALA A 46 -7.94 -4.41 -33.03
N ASN A 47 -6.75 -4.76 -32.51
CA ASN A 47 -6.08 -5.99 -32.91
C ASN A 47 -6.71 -7.21 -32.20
N VAL A 48 -7.84 -7.69 -32.74
CA VAL A 48 -8.61 -8.82 -32.18
C VAL A 48 -7.86 -10.15 -32.35
N GLU A 49 -6.92 -10.25 -33.30
CA GLU A 49 -6.11 -11.46 -33.50
C GLU A 49 -5.14 -11.74 -32.38
N THR A 50 -4.57 -10.67 -31.80
CA THR A 50 -3.72 -10.80 -30.60
C THR A 50 -4.51 -11.25 -29.38
N LEU A 51 -5.84 -11.23 -29.44
CA LEU A 51 -6.68 -11.64 -28.34
C LEU A 51 -6.45 -13.11 -27.96
N LYS A 52 -6.47 -14.03 -28.95
CA LYS A 52 -6.26 -15.46 -28.68
C LYS A 52 -4.89 -15.74 -28.03
N GLN A 53 -3.87 -14.96 -28.40
CA GLN A 53 -2.55 -15.01 -27.78
C GLN A 53 -2.50 -14.27 -26.43
N GLY A 54 -3.17 -13.13 -26.32
CA GLY A 54 -3.21 -12.30 -25.11
C GLY A 54 -4.04 -12.88 -23.97
N LEU A 55 -5.06 -13.66 -24.29
CA LEU A 55 -5.94 -14.31 -23.31
C LEU A 55 -5.28 -15.53 -22.62
N ALA A 56 -4.22 -16.07 -23.21
CA ALA A 56 -3.37 -17.10 -22.60
C ALA A 56 -2.22 -16.50 -21.77
N THR A 57 -2.04 -15.17 -21.73
CA THR A 57 -0.89 -14.53 -21.08
C THR A 57 -1.20 -14.13 -19.64
N SER A 58 -0.30 -14.57 -18.75
CA SER A 58 -0.28 -14.10 -17.35
C SER A 58 0.04 -12.61 -17.27
N THR A 59 -0.52 -11.92 -16.30
CA THR A 59 -0.07 -10.57 -15.95
C THR A 59 1.36 -10.64 -15.43
N THR A 60 2.24 -9.88 -16.05
CA THR A 60 3.66 -9.82 -15.69
C THR A 60 3.93 -8.58 -14.84
N ILE A 61 4.61 -8.79 -13.72
CA ILE A 61 5.07 -7.74 -12.83
C ILE A 61 6.54 -7.48 -13.15
N TYR A 62 6.86 -6.21 -13.36
CA TYR A 62 8.20 -5.71 -13.59
C TYR A 62 8.67 -4.91 -12.39
N ASP A 63 9.94 -5.06 -12.05
CA ASP A 63 10.59 -4.31 -10.98
C ASP A 63 10.96 -2.86 -11.40
N LYS A 64 11.69 -2.15 -10.54
CA LYS A 64 12.11 -0.75 -10.76
C LYS A 64 13.04 -0.58 -11.96
N ASP A 65 13.76 -1.62 -12.35
CA ASP A 65 14.73 -1.63 -13.45
C ASP A 65 14.11 -2.11 -14.76
N GLY A 66 12.87 -2.60 -14.71
CA GLY A 66 12.12 -3.13 -15.85
C GLY A 66 12.35 -4.63 -16.08
N ASP A 67 12.95 -5.32 -15.12
CA ASP A 67 13.14 -6.75 -15.15
C ASP A 67 11.89 -7.49 -14.66
N GLU A 68 11.64 -8.68 -15.21
CA GLU A 68 10.51 -9.51 -14.79
C GLU A 68 10.71 -9.99 -13.33
N ALA A 69 9.83 -9.57 -12.44
CA ALA A 69 9.89 -9.93 -11.04
C ALA A 69 8.97 -11.11 -10.69
N SER A 70 7.74 -11.09 -11.20
CA SER A 70 6.76 -12.14 -10.91
C SER A 70 5.71 -12.23 -12.02
N LYS A 71 5.00 -13.33 -12.06
CA LYS A 71 3.83 -13.55 -12.93
C LYS A 71 2.62 -13.89 -12.08
N ILE A 72 1.52 -13.25 -12.39
CA ILE A 72 0.22 -13.57 -11.81
C ILE A 72 -0.66 -14.16 -12.91
N SER A 73 -1.16 -15.35 -12.71
CA SER A 73 -2.10 -15.98 -13.63
C SER A 73 -3.16 -16.73 -12.86
N ALA A 74 -4.39 -16.55 -13.27
CA ALA A 74 -5.47 -17.42 -12.83
C ALA A 74 -5.35 -18.84 -13.41
N ASN A 75 -4.64 -18.99 -14.52
CA ASN A 75 -4.52 -20.24 -15.26
C ASN A 75 -3.09 -20.78 -15.19
N ARG A 76 -2.87 -21.75 -14.29
CA ARG A 76 -1.70 -22.64 -14.37
C ARG A 76 -1.90 -23.81 -15.31
N THR A 77 -3.11 -24.06 -15.76
CA THR A 77 -3.43 -25.07 -16.78
C THR A 77 -3.58 -24.37 -18.13
N GLU A 78 -2.95 -24.91 -19.14
CA GLU A 78 -3.27 -24.61 -20.54
C GLU A 78 -4.78 -24.66 -20.71
N GLY A 79 -5.35 -23.67 -21.43
CA GLY A 79 -6.78 -23.67 -21.73
C GLY A 79 -7.16 -25.02 -22.35
N VAL A 80 -8.28 -25.58 -21.94
CA VAL A 80 -8.77 -26.84 -22.52
C VAL A 80 -9.47 -26.56 -23.83
N SER A 81 -9.24 -27.43 -24.84
CA SER A 81 -9.94 -27.35 -26.11
C SER A 81 -11.45 -27.53 -25.91
N ILE A 82 -12.23 -26.86 -26.76
CA ILE A 82 -13.69 -27.02 -26.79
C ILE A 82 -14.12 -28.46 -26.99
N ASP A 83 -13.31 -29.24 -27.71
CA ASP A 83 -13.56 -30.66 -28.00
C ASP A 83 -13.49 -31.54 -26.74
N THR A 84 -12.72 -31.15 -25.72
CA THR A 84 -12.64 -31.83 -24.43
C THR A 84 -13.74 -31.46 -23.49
N MET A 85 -14.46 -30.37 -23.76
CA MET A 85 -15.57 -29.90 -22.92
C MET A 85 -16.86 -30.68 -23.26
N PRO A 86 -17.51 -31.30 -22.29
CA PRO A 86 -18.75 -32.04 -22.53
C PRO A 86 -19.86 -31.16 -23.14
N ASP A 87 -20.61 -31.72 -24.10
CA ASP A 87 -21.69 -31.00 -24.76
C ASP A 87 -22.74 -30.43 -23.79
N HIS A 88 -23.05 -31.16 -22.74
CA HIS A 88 -23.99 -30.69 -21.72
C HIS A 88 -23.48 -29.48 -20.92
N LEU A 89 -22.16 -29.26 -20.81
CA LEU A 89 -21.57 -28.06 -20.25
C LEU A 89 -21.73 -26.87 -21.19
N LYS A 90 -21.36 -27.04 -22.46
CA LYS A 90 -21.55 -26.01 -23.51
C LYS A 90 -23.02 -25.58 -23.57
N ASN A 91 -23.90 -26.55 -23.64
CA ASN A 91 -25.35 -26.34 -23.67
C ASN A 91 -25.88 -25.65 -22.40
N ALA A 92 -25.39 -25.99 -21.21
CA ALA A 92 -25.79 -25.33 -19.96
C ALA A 92 -25.44 -23.84 -19.96
N VAL A 93 -24.23 -23.50 -20.41
CA VAL A 93 -23.79 -22.10 -20.51
C VAL A 93 -24.60 -21.33 -21.58
N ILE A 94 -24.77 -21.91 -22.76
CA ILE A 94 -25.60 -21.33 -23.84
C ILE A 94 -27.04 -21.13 -23.37
N ALA A 95 -27.62 -22.11 -22.69
CA ALA A 95 -29.02 -22.04 -22.23
C ALA A 95 -29.27 -20.88 -21.24
N ILE A 96 -28.32 -20.60 -20.36
CA ILE A 96 -28.53 -19.63 -19.29
C ILE A 96 -28.01 -18.23 -19.61
N GLU A 97 -26.88 -18.13 -20.36
CA GLU A 97 -26.23 -16.87 -20.68
C GLU A 97 -26.69 -16.31 -22.03
N ASP A 98 -26.83 -17.16 -23.06
CA ASP A 98 -27.12 -16.72 -24.42
C ASP A 98 -27.78 -17.82 -25.28
N HIS A 99 -29.04 -18.14 -25.01
CA HIS A 99 -29.77 -19.24 -25.68
C HIS A 99 -29.91 -19.09 -27.23
N ARG A 100 -29.51 -17.93 -27.77
CA ARG A 100 -29.49 -17.68 -29.21
C ARG A 100 -28.07 -17.51 -29.77
N PHE A 101 -27.05 -17.95 -29.05
CA PHE A 101 -25.65 -17.80 -29.38
C PHE A 101 -25.35 -18.16 -30.83
N GLU A 102 -25.87 -19.30 -31.31
CA GLU A 102 -25.71 -19.77 -32.69
C GLU A 102 -26.46 -18.93 -33.77
N LYS A 103 -27.37 -18.05 -33.34
CA LYS A 103 -28.33 -17.37 -34.25
C LYS A 103 -28.03 -15.89 -34.48
N HIS A 104 -27.09 -15.30 -33.78
CA HIS A 104 -26.71 -13.89 -33.92
C HIS A 104 -25.24 -13.74 -34.32
N ARG A 105 -24.83 -12.51 -34.67
CA ARG A 105 -23.46 -12.15 -35.04
C ARG A 105 -22.94 -11.06 -34.08
N GLY A 106 -22.58 -11.46 -32.87
CA GLY A 106 -21.98 -10.61 -31.83
C GLY A 106 -22.98 -9.96 -30.89
N PHE A 107 -24.16 -9.58 -31.36
CA PHE A 107 -25.22 -9.00 -30.50
C PHE A 107 -26.61 -9.53 -30.89
N ASP A 108 -27.50 -9.68 -29.91
CA ASP A 108 -28.85 -10.20 -30.12
C ASP A 108 -29.93 -9.10 -29.91
N VAL A 109 -30.37 -8.49 -31.00
CA VAL A 109 -31.42 -7.47 -30.99
C VAL A 109 -32.71 -7.98 -30.33
N LYS A 110 -33.11 -9.25 -30.63
CA LYS A 110 -34.34 -9.84 -30.06
C LYS A 110 -34.16 -10.09 -28.55
N GLY A 111 -33.00 -10.53 -28.13
CA GLY A 111 -32.63 -10.72 -26.71
C GLY A 111 -32.64 -9.42 -25.93
N ILE A 112 -32.05 -8.35 -26.49
CA ILE A 112 -32.02 -7.01 -25.89
C ILE A 112 -33.45 -6.45 -25.77
N SER A 113 -34.26 -6.53 -26.83
CA SER A 113 -35.63 -6.07 -26.79
C SER A 113 -36.48 -6.81 -25.76
N ARG A 114 -36.32 -8.15 -25.69
CA ARG A 114 -37.02 -8.96 -24.67
C ARG A 114 -36.61 -8.57 -23.27
N ALA A 115 -35.29 -8.41 -23.00
CA ALA A 115 -34.78 -7.99 -21.71
C ALA A 115 -35.31 -6.62 -21.31
N PHE A 116 -35.35 -5.67 -22.24
CA PHE A 116 -35.90 -4.34 -22.01
C PHE A 116 -37.40 -4.40 -21.58
N PHE A 117 -38.23 -5.13 -22.29
CA PHE A 117 -39.65 -5.27 -21.92
C PHE A 117 -39.86 -5.99 -20.59
N LEU A 118 -39.06 -7.04 -20.29
CA LEU A 118 -39.12 -7.74 -19.02
C LEU A 118 -38.73 -6.86 -17.84
N ASN A 119 -37.66 -6.06 -18.00
CA ASN A 119 -37.18 -5.14 -16.98
C ASN A 119 -38.18 -3.98 -16.76
N LEU A 120 -38.77 -3.44 -17.84
CA LEU A 120 -39.79 -2.43 -17.76
C LEU A 120 -41.04 -2.94 -17.00
N LYS A 121 -41.51 -4.15 -17.32
CA LYS A 121 -42.63 -4.78 -16.63
C LYS A 121 -42.34 -5.10 -15.16
N ALA A 122 -41.08 -5.42 -14.83
CA ALA A 122 -40.68 -5.78 -13.47
C ALA A 122 -40.31 -4.58 -12.59
N GLY A 123 -40.18 -3.36 -13.16
CA GLY A 123 -39.70 -2.16 -12.44
C GLY A 123 -38.27 -2.26 -11.89
N LYS A 124 -37.53 -3.31 -12.27
CA LYS A 124 -36.14 -3.57 -11.86
C LYS A 124 -35.41 -4.44 -12.90
N ILE A 125 -34.08 -4.44 -12.85
CA ILE A 125 -33.28 -5.28 -13.76
C ILE A 125 -33.46 -6.76 -13.38
N LYS A 126 -34.20 -7.49 -14.21
CA LYS A 126 -34.56 -8.90 -14.04
C LYS A 126 -33.94 -9.81 -15.10
N ALA A 127 -33.58 -9.26 -16.27
CA ALA A 127 -32.99 -9.98 -17.38
C ALA A 127 -31.82 -9.17 -17.98
N GLY A 128 -30.71 -9.83 -18.28
CA GLY A 128 -29.61 -9.30 -19.07
C GLY A 128 -29.85 -9.52 -20.57
N GLY A 129 -29.32 -8.64 -21.40
CA GLY A 129 -29.38 -8.74 -22.86
C GLY A 129 -28.01 -8.79 -23.55
N SER A 130 -26.91 -8.98 -22.80
CA SER A 130 -25.57 -9.12 -23.36
C SER A 130 -25.34 -10.56 -23.82
N THR A 131 -24.69 -10.75 -24.98
CA THR A 131 -24.33 -12.04 -25.52
C THR A 131 -23.03 -12.57 -24.89
N ILE A 132 -22.74 -13.87 -25.05
CA ILE A 132 -21.44 -14.48 -24.68
C ILE A 132 -20.28 -13.72 -25.33
N THR A 133 -20.39 -13.38 -26.62
CA THR A 133 -19.37 -12.62 -27.35
C THR A 133 -19.16 -11.22 -26.76
N GLN A 134 -20.23 -10.53 -26.36
CA GLN A 134 -20.14 -9.24 -25.68
C GLN A 134 -19.51 -9.37 -24.29
N GLN A 135 -19.81 -10.44 -23.55
CA GLN A 135 -19.18 -10.68 -22.25
C GLN A 135 -17.69 -10.95 -22.41
N LEU A 136 -17.28 -11.72 -23.40
CA LEU A 136 -15.91 -12.00 -23.73
C LEU A 136 -15.16 -10.72 -24.13
N THR A 137 -15.69 -9.90 -25.05
CA THR A 137 -15.07 -8.65 -25.48
C THR A 137 -14.97 -7.63 -24.36
N LYS A 138 -16.00 -7.55 -23.51
CA LYS A 138 -15.97 -6.72 -22.31
C LYS A 138 -14.82 -7.13 -21.38
N THR A 139 -14.67 -8.41 -21.12
CA THR A 139 -13.66 -8.93 -20.18
C THR A 139 -12.26 -8.85 -20.76
N ALA A 140 -12.10 -9.01 -22.06
CA ALA A 140 -10.82 -9.14 -22.72
C ALA A 140 -10.24 -7.83 -23.29
N LEU A 141 -11.05 -6.90 -23.74
CA LEU A 141 -10.62 -5.76 -24.56
C LEU A 141 -10.95 -4.37 -24.02
N LEU A 142 -11.88 -4.23 -23.07
CA LEU A 142 -12.41 -2.91 -22.68
C LEU A 142 -11.99 -2.51 -21.26
N SER A 143 -11.90 -1.20 -21.02
CA SER A 143 -11.64 -0.64 -19.69
C SER A 143 -12.80 -0.90 -18.72
N PRO A 144 -12.55 -0.89 -17.38
CA PRO A 144 -13.59 -1.15 -16.38
C PRO A 144 -14.65 -0.06 -16.26
N GLU A 145 -14.47 1.08 -16.89
CA GLU A 145 -15.40 2.20 -16.83
C GLU A 145 -16.81 1.84 -17.34
N ARG A 146 -17.84 2.23 -16.59
CA ARG A 146 -19.25 2.00 -16.94
C ARG A 146 -19.83 3.19 -17.71
N THR A 147 -19.43 3.37 -18.98
CA THR A 147 -19.90 4.44 -19.85
C THR A 147 -20.74 3.91 -21.01
N TYR A 148 -21.63 4.75 -21.56
CA TYR A 148 -22.35 4.41 -22.79
C TYR A 148 -21.41 4.23 -23.98
N LYS A 149 -20.32 5.01 -24.04
CA LYS A 149 -19.28 4.90 -25.05
C LYS A 149 -18.69 3.49 -25.05
N ARG A 150 -18.26 3.02 -23.89
CA ARG A 150 -17.73 1.65 -23.72
C ARG A 150 -18.75 0.57 -24.13
N LYS A 151 -20.04 0.75 -23.82
CA LYS A 151 -21.06 -0.23 -24.19
C LYS A 151 -21.26 -0.31 -25.72
N LEU A 152 -21.08 0.79 -26.43
CA LEU A 152 -21.05 0.79 -27.90
C LEU A 152 -19.79 0.10 -28.45
N GLU A 153 -18.63 0.42 -27.88
CA GLU A 153 -17.37 -0.26 -28.24
C GLU A 153 -17.49 -1.78 -28.08
N GLU A 154 -18.09 -2.25 -26.97
CA GLU A 154 -18.37 -3.66 -26.72
C GLU A 154 -19.19 -4.31 -27.85
N VAL A 155 -20.24 -3.64 -28.35
CA VAL A 155 -21.09 -4.15 -29.42
C VAL A 155 -20.29 -4.27 -30.73
N PHE A 156 -19.54 -3.22 -31.10
CA PHE A 156 -18.78 -3.23 -32.35
C PHE A 156 -17.62 -4.24 -32.30
N LEU A 157 -16.95 -4.37 -31.17
CA LEU A 157 -15.90 -5.36 -30.96
C LEU A 157 -16.45 -6.81 -30.99
N ALA A 158 -17.65 -7.02 -30.42
CA ALA A 158 -18.31 -8.31 -30.50
C ALA A 158 -18.65 -8.71 -31.95
N ILE A 159 -19.03 -7.74 -32.79
CA ILE A 159 -19.24 -7.98 -34.24
C ILE A 159 -17.92 -8.34 -34.94
N GLU A 160 -16.81 -7.65 -34.62
CA GLU A 160 -15.49 -7.97 -35.21
C GLU A 160 -14.98 -9.34 -34.77
N MET A 161 -15.22 -9.71 -33.50
CA MET A 161 -14.92 -11.06 -33.00
C MET A 161 -15.59 -12.15 -33.83
N GLU A 162 -16.90 -12.00 -34.07
CA GLU A 162 -17.69 -12.98 -34.83
C GLU A 162 -17.40 -13.00 -36.33
N LYS A 163 -16.66 -12.03 -36.85
CA LYS A 163 -16.11 -12.06 -38.20
C LYS A 163 -14.83 -12.89 -38.30
N LYS A 164 -14.06 -12.95 -37.23
CA LYS A 164 -12.71 -13.54 -37.20
C LYS A 164 -12.64 -14.93 -36.56
N PHE A 165 -13.55 -15.22 -35.64
CA PHE A 165 -13.59 -16.46 -34.88
C PHE A 165 -14.92 -17.20 -35.06
N THR A 166 -14.86 -18.51 -35.07
CA THR A 166 -16.04 -19.37 -35.05
C THR A 166 -16.74 -19.32 -33.69
N LYS A 167 -17.99 -19.80 -33.65
CA LYS A 167 -18.76 -19.89 -32.39
C LYS A 167 -18.05 -20.76 -31.34
N ASP A 168 -17.47 -21.90 -31.78
CA ASP A 168 -16.73 -22.79 -30.92
C ASP A 168 -15.48 -22.11 -30.33
N GLU A 169 -14.73 -21.39 -31.16
CA GLU A 169 -13.55 -20.65 -30.69
C GLU A 169 -13.94 -19.54 -29.71
N ILE A 170 -15.05 -18.84 -29.93
CA ILE A 170 -15.54 -17.82 -29.01
C ILE A 170 -15.98 -18.44 -27.68
N LEU A 171 -16.69 -19.57 -27.71
CA LEU A 171 -17.14 -20.29 -26.53
C LEU A 171 -15.95 -20.88 -25.77
N GLU A 172 -14.96 -21.42 -26.46
CA GLU A 172 -13.70 -21.90 -25.87
C GLU A 172 -12.97 -20.80 -25.11
N MET A 173 -12.76 -19.66 -25.76
CA MET A 173 -12.14 -18.49 -25.15
C MET A 173 -12.94 -18.02 -23.92
N TYR A 174 -14.25 -17.97 -24.01
CA TYR A 174 -15.13 -17.57 -22.92
C TYR A 174 -15.02 -18.53 -21.72
N LEU A 175 -15.18 -19.82 -21.93
CA LEU A 175 -15.14 -20.84 -20.87
C LEU A 175 -13.78 -20.99 -20.21
N ASN A 176 -12.70 -20.76 -20.94
CA ASN A 176 -11.36 -20.77 -20.39
C ASN A 176 -11.02 -19.51 -19.56
N GLN A 177 -11.85 -18.46 -19.62
CA GLN A 177 -11.56 -17.18 -18.97
C GLN A 177 -12.54 -16.75 -17.91
N VAL A 178 -13.77 -17.23 -17.97
CA VAL A 178 -14.80 -16.77 -17.04
C VAL A 178 -14.48 -17.21 -15.61
N TYR A 179 -14.78 -16.32 -14.67
CA TYR A 179 -14.62 -16.55 -13.24
C TYR A 179 -15.77 -17.36 -12.67
N PHE A 180 -15.47 -18.40 -11.92
CA PHE A 180 -16.45 -19.30 -11.30
C PHE A 180 -16.56 -19.16 -9.77
N GLY A 181 -15.83 -18.24 -9.12
CA GLY A 181 -15.80 -18.13 -7.66
C GLY A 181 -14.66 -18.91 -7.00
N SER A 182 -14.45 -18.74 -5.70
CA SER A 182 -13.38 -19.38 -4.91
C SER A 182 -11.98 -19.37 -5.55
N GLY A 183 -11.64 -18.31 -6.29
CA GLY A 183 -10.35 -18.20 -7.00
C GLY A 183 -10.25 -19.04 -8.28
N ALA A 184 -11.33 -19.71 -8.69
CA ALA A 184 -11.32 -20.59 -9.86
C ALA A 184 -11.64 -19.84 -11.16
N TRP A 185 -10.67 -19.77 -12.05
CA TRP A 185 -10.73 -19.16 -13.37
C TRP A 185 -10.64 -20.23 -14.46
N GLY A 186 -11.50 -20.12 -15.47
CA GLY A 186 -11.62 -21.13 -16.49
C GLY A 186 -12.27 -22.42 -16.00
N VAL A 187 -12.92 -23.07 -16.93
CA VAL A 187 -13.77 -24.22 -16.65
C VAL A 187 -13.02 -25.41 -16.06
N GLN A 188 -11.76 -25.64 -16.48
CA GLN A 188 -10.94 -26.73 -15.97
C GLN A 188 -10.58 -26.56 -14.50
N ASN A 189 -10.15 -25.33 -14.12
CA ASN A 189 -9.82 -25.05 -12.73
C ASN A 189 -11.06 -25.09 -11.84
N ALA A 190 -12.19 -24.60 -12.33
CA ALA A 190 -13.44 -24.63 -11.59
C ALA A 190 -13.94 -26.07 -11.36
N SER A 191 -13.79 -26.95 -12.36
CA SER A 191 -14.10 -28.36 -12.24
C SER A 191 -13.26 -29.04 -11.14
N ARG A 192 -11.95 -28.82 -11.17
CA ARG A 192 -11.03 -29.33 -10.13
C ARG A 192 -11.30 -28.72 -8.76
N LYS A 193 -11.59 -27.40 -8.70
CA LYS A 193 -11.87 -26.70 -7.45
C LYS A 193 -13.13 -27.18 -6.77
N TYR A 194 -14.21 -27.37 -7.52
CA TYR A 194 -15.49 -27.72 -6.94
C TYR A 194 -15.77 -29.22 -6.86
N PHE A 195 -15.25 -30.00 -7.82
CA PHE A 195 -15.62 -31.42 -7.96
C PHE A 195 -14.41 -32.36 -7.95
N GLY A 196 -13.19 -31.83 -7.87
CA GLY A 196 -11.97 -32.64 -7.75
C GLY A 196 -11.61 -33.46 -9.00
N LYS A 197 -12.10 -33.08 -10.19
CA LYS A 197 -11.93 -33.81 -11.44
C LYS A 197 -11.79 -32.88 -12.65
N ASP A 198 -11.29 -33.41 -13.73
CA ASP A 198 -11.15 -32.66 -14.98
C ASP A 198 -12.51 -32.41 -15.63
N VAL A 199 -12.57 -31.42 -16.51
CA VAL A 199 -13.82 -30.90 -17.09
C VAL A 199 -14.58 -31.93 -17.91
N ASP A 200 -13.89 -32.84 -18.56
CA ASP A 200 -14.44 -33.93 -19.41
C ASP A 200 -15.27 -34.94 -18.57
N TYR A 201 -15.04 -35.04 -17.27
CA TYR A 201 -15.78 -35.90 -16.34
C TYR A 201 -16.95 -35.24 -15.62
N LEU A 202 -17.31 -34.01 -15.95
CA LEU A 202 -18.45 -33.35 -15.34
C LEU A 202 -19.75 -34.04 -15.69
N THR A 203 -20.60 -34.26 -14.68
CA THR A 203 -21.98 -34.71 -14.91
C THR A 203 -22.86 -33.53 -15.35
N LEU A 204 -24.03 -33.81 -15.90
CA LEU A 204 -25.00 -32.79 -16.28
C LEU A 204 -25.35 -31.85 -15.13
N SER A 205 -25.52 -32.38 -13.93
CA SER A 205 -25.84 -31.61 -12.73
C SER A 205 -24.70 -30.66 -12.31
N GLU A 206 -23.46 -31.13 -12.35
CA GLU A 206 -22.28 -30.32 -12.02
C GLU A 206 -22.02 -29.24 -13.08
N ALA A 207 -22.16 -29.59 -14.35
CA ALA A 207 -22.05 -28.66 -15.47
C ALA A 207 -23.11 -27.53 -15.38
N ALA A 208 -24.34 -27.90 -15.04
CA ALA A 208 -25.42 -26.93 -14.82
C ALA A 208 -25.16 -26.03 -13.59
N MET A 209 -24.53 -26.55 -12.52
CA MET A 209 -24.10 -25.77 -11.38
C MET A 209 -23.03 -24.76 -11.81
N MET A 210 -22.00 -25.20 -12.50
CA MET A 210 -20.93 -24.31 -13.02
C MET A 210 -21.51 -23.19 -13.88
N ALA A 211 -22.35 -23.53 -14.88
CA ALA A 211 -22.99 -22.53 -15.71
C ALA A 211 -23.83 -21.53 -14.90
N GLY A 212 -24.47 -22.00 -13.82
CA GLY A 212 -25.25 -21.16 -12.92
C GLY A 212 -24.43 -20.15 -12.11
N ILE A 213 -23.22 -20.52 -11.69
CA ILE A 213 -22.33 -19.70 -10.87
C ILE A 213 -21.83 -18.48 -11.65
N ILE A 214 -21.60 -18.55 -12.95
CA ILE A 214 -21.04 -17.49 -13.79
C ILE A 214 -21.75 -16.14 -13.58
N ASN A 215 -23.05 -16.13 -13.37
CA ASN A 215 -23.85 -14.91 -13.22
C ASN A 215 -23.48 -14.07 -12.00
N ARG A 216 -23.14 -14.72 -10.86
CA ARG A 216 -22.75 -14.09 -9.59
C ARG A 216 -21.75 -14.97 -8.84
N PRO A 217 -20.51 -15.08 -9.32
CA PRO A 217 -19.56 -16.08 -8.83
C PRO A 217 -19.31 -16.01 -7.31
N SER A 218 -19.16 -14.80 -6.76
CA SER A 218 -18.92 -14.62 -5.32
C SER A 218 -20.16 -14.88 -4.45
N ALA A 219 -21.37 -14.61 -4.97
CA ALA A 219 -22.62 -14.78 -4.22
C ALA A 219 -23.20 -16.20 -4.35
N LEU A 220 -22.85 -16.91 -5.43
CA LEU A 220 -23.32 -18.27 -5.73
C LEU A 220 -22.18 -19.31 -5.58
N ASP A 221 -21.09 -18.92 -4.92
CA ASP A 221 -19.98 -19.81 -4.59
C ASP A 221 -20.48 -21.00 -3.74
N PRO A 222 -20.35 -22.25 -4.21
CA PRO A 222 -20.88 -23.41 -3.50
C PRO A 222 -20.28 -23.63 -2.11
N TYR A 223 -19.04 -23.20 -1.85
CA TYR A 223 -18.44 -23.27 -0.53
C TYR A 223 -19.03 -22.25 0.46
N LYS A 224 -19.59 -21.16 -0.04
CA LYS A 224 -20.18 -20.08 0.78
C LYS A 224 -21.69 -20.10 0.83
N ASN A 225 -22.34 -20.56 -0.25
CA ASN A 225 -23.78 -20.54 -0.44
C ASN A 225 -24.26 -21.76 -1.26
N PHE A 226 -24.12 -22.93 -0.69
CA PHE A 226 -24.45 -24.19 -1.36
C PHE A 226 -25.91 -24.25 -1.83
N GLU A 227 -26.86 -23.90 -0.96
CA GLU A 227 -28.30 -23.90 -1.30
C GLU A 227 -28.63 -22.97 -2.46
N GLY A 228 -28.03 -21.76 -2.46
CA GLY A 228 -28.17 -20.79 -3.55
C GLY A 228 -27.61 -21.32 -4.88
N ALA A 229 -26.47 -22.00 -4.84
CA ALA A 229 -25.85 -22.65 -5.99
C ALA A 229 -26.71 -23.80 -6.54
N VAL A 230 -27.25 -24.66 -5.68
CA VAL A 230 -28.17 -25.73 -6.07
C VAL A 230 -29.47 -25.18 -6.69
N LYS A 231 -30.06 -24.16 -6.07
CA LYS A 231 -31.25 -23.50 -6.64
C LYS A 231 -30.98 -22.90 -8.01
N ARG A 232 -29.81 -22.32 -8.20
CA ARG A 232 -29.38 -21.77 -9.49
C ARG A 232 -29.11 -22.85 -10.51
N ARG A 233 -28.47 -23.99 -10.12
CA ARG A 233 -28.32 -25.19 -10.94
C ARG A 233 -29.69 -25.64 -11.49
N ASN A 234 -30.69 -25.77 -10.65
CA ASN A 234 -32.03 -26.20 -11.06
C ASN A 234 -32.66 -25.19 -12.04
N THR A 235 -32.35 -23.90 -11.91
CA THR A 235 -32.77 -22.87 -12.90
C THR A 235 -32.11 -23.12 -14.26
N VAL A 236 -30.82 -23.45 -14.29
CA VAL A 236 -30.11 -23.77 -15.55
C VAL A 236 -30.70 -25.01 -16.20
N LEU A 237 -30.87 -26.11 -15.45
CA LEU A 237 -31.49 -27.35 -15.94
C LEU A 237 -32.89 -27.08 -16.51
N GLY A 238 -33.69 -26.24 -15.84
CA GLY A 238 -35.00 -25.83 -16.32
C GLY A 238 -34.94 -25.02 -17.64
N GLN A 239 -33.90 -24.20 -17.86
CA GLN A 239 -33.72 -23.53 -19.16
C GLN A 239 -33.26 -24.50 -20.23
N MET A 240 -32.33 -25.44 -19.91
CA MET A 240 -31.90 -26.47 -20.86
C MET A 240 -33.08 -27.32 -21.33
N LYS A 241 -33.95 -27.75 -20.42
CA LYS A 241 -35.20 -28.46 -20.78
C LYS A 241 -36.12 -27.61 -21.67
N LYS A 242 -36.37 -26.35 -21.28
CA LYS A 242 -37.19 -25.42 -22.03
C LYS A 242 -36.73 -25.20 -23.47
N PHE A 243 -35.42 -25.25 -23.71
CA PHE A 243 -34.82 -25.10 -25.04
C PHE A 243 -34.56 -26.44 -25.73
N GLU A 244 -35.09 -27.55 -25.20
CA GLU A 244 -34.98 -28.90 -25.77
C GLU A 244 -33.53 -29.41 -25.89
N MET A 245 -32.63 -28.89 -25.03
CA MET A 245 -31.22 -29.35 -24.96
C MET A 245 -31.04 -30.59 -24.10
N ILE A 246 -32.03 -30.92 -23.25
CA ILE A 246 -32.12 -32.14 -22.45
C ILE A 246 -33.57 -32.62 -22.42
N THR A 247 -33.74 -33.95 -22.23
CA THR A 247 -35.05 -34.57 -22.09
C THR A 247 -35.65 -34.33 -20.70
N GLU A 248 -36.95 -34.61 -20.50
CA GLU A 248 -37.60 -34.57 -19.21
C GLU A 248 -36.92 -35.52 -18.22
N GLN A 249 -36.63 -36.73 -18.64
CA GLN A 249 -35.98 -37.74 -17.79
C GLN A 249 -34.58 -37.24 -17.33
N GLN A 250 -33.77 -36.71 -18.25
CA GLN A 250 -32.43 -36.16 -17.93
C GLN A 250 -32.55 -34.97 -16.91
N TYR A 251 -33.58 -34.15 -17.07
CA TYR A 251 -33.85 -33.06 -16.14
C TYR A 251 -34.15 -33.57 -14.73
N GLU A 252 -35.04 -34.55 -14.60
CA GLU A 252 -35.45 -35.11 -13.29
C GLU A 252 -34.25 -35.79 -12.62
N GLU A 253 -33.50 -36.62 -13.32
CA GLU A 253 -32.30 -37.27 -12.82
C GLU A 253 -31.25 -36.25 -12.35
N ALA A 254 -30.96 -35.23 -13.13
CA ALA A 254 -29.98 -34.21 -12.78
C ALA A 254 -30.39 -33.34 -11.58
N VAL A 255 -31.68 -33.04 -11.42
CA VAL A 255 -32.19 -32.30 -10.27
C VAL A 255 -32.05 -33.12 -8.99
N GLN A 256 -32.27 -34.44 -9.03
CA GLN A 256 -32.16 -35.34 -7.88
C GLN A 256 -30.70 -35.67 -7.54
N GLN A 257 -29.78 -35.48 -8.47
CA GLN A 257 -28.36 -35.80 -8.23
C GLN A 257 -27.77 -34.96 -7.10
N THR A 258 -27.22 -35.64 -6.09
CA THR A 258 -26.50 -34.99 -4.99
C THR A 258 -25.17 -34.48 -5.50
N ILE A 259 -24.86 -33.18 -5.24
CA ILE A 259 -23.59 -32.57 -5.51
C ILE A 259 -22.65 -32.77 -4.32
N VAL A 260 -21.47 -33.31 -4.58
CA VAL A 260 -20.41 -33.47 -3.58
C VAL A 260 -19.27 -32.53 -3.96
N LEU A 261 -18.95 -31.58 -3.09
CA LEU A 261 -17.82 -30.68 -3.27
C LEU A 261 -16.52 -31.37 -2.84
N LYS A 262 -15.52 -31.30 -3.68
CA LYS A 262 -14.19 -31.84 -3.43
C LYS A 262 -13.13 -30.93 -4.04
N ASP A 263 -12.35 -30.25 -3.21
CA ASP A 263 -11.26 -29.38 -3.65
C ASP A 263 -10.00 -30.22 -3.95
N SER A 264 -9.60 -30.26 -5.21
CA SER A 264 -8.30 -30.79 -5.63
C SER A 264 -7.50 -29.73 -6.44
N GLY A 265 -7.97 -28.50 -6.42
CA GLY A 265 -7.31 -27.35 -7.07
C GLY A 265 -6.10 -26.89 -6.25
N GLY A 266 -4.92 -26.79 -6.88
CA GLY A 266 -3.75 -26.17 -6.27
C GLY A 266 -3.93 -24.66 -6.12
N ASP A 267 -3.10 -24.02 -5.27
CA ASP A 267 -3.03 -22.57 -5.15
C ASP A 267 -2.61 -21.96 -6.50
N PRO A 268 -3.47 -21.20 -7.20
CA PRO A 268 -3.18 -20.67 -8.54
C PRO A 268 -2.08 -19.59 -8.54
N LEU A 269 -1.55 -19.21 -7.38
CA LEU A 269 -0.79 -17.97 -7.19
C LEU A 269 0.57 -18.14 -6.51
N LYS A 270 1.20 -19.33 -6.55
CA LYS A 270 2.61 -19.48 -6.15
C LYS A 270 3.55 -18.73 -7.11
N GLY A 271 3.47 -17.39 -7.14
CA GLY A 271 4.48 -16.51 -7.71
C GLY A 271 5.56 -16.17 -6.69
N LYS A 272 6.66 -15.55 -7.15
CA LYS A 272 7.62 -14.90 -6.26
C LYS A 272 6.97 -13.69 -5.57
N TYR A 273 7.42 -13.38 -4.36
CA TYR A 273 7.08 -12.15 -3.64
C TYR A 273 5.58 -11.99 -3.31
N PRO A 274 4.97 -12.99 -2.65
CA PRO A 274 3.52 -13.08 -2.53
C PRO A 274 2.87 -11.85 -1.84
N TYR A 275 3.43 -11.34 -0.73
CA TYR A 275 2.91 -10.15 -0.05
C TYR A 275 3.04 -8.87 -0.89
N TYR A 276 4.12 -8.77 -1.67
CA TYR A 276 4.30 -7.62 -2.56
C TYR A 276 3.31 -7.67 -3.73
N VAL A 277 3.09 -8.86 -4.29
CA VAL A 277 2.07 -9.11 -5.32
C VAL A 277 0.67 -8.78 -4.84
N ASP A 278 0.30 -9.19 -3.62
CA ASP A 278 -0.98 -8.81 -3.01
C ASP A 278 -1.14 -7.31 -2.87
N ALA A 279 -0.07 -6.61 -2.50
CA ALA A 279 -0.08 -5.16 -2.37
C ALA A 279 -0.24 -4.46 -3.74
N ILE A 280 0.41 -4.97 -4.80
CA ILE A 280 0.20 -4.53 -6.19
C ILE A 280 -1.27 -4.68 -6.58
N MET A 281 -1.85 -5.85 -6.33
CA MET A 281 -3.26 -6.09 -6.68
C MET A 281 -4.20 -5.16 -5.92
N ASN A 282 -3.96 -4.94 -4.63
CA ASN A 282 -4.77 -4.03 -3.83
C ASN A 282 -4.64 -2.58 -4.32
N GLU A 283 -3.45 -2.13 -4.68
CA GLU A 283 -3.23 -0.79 -5.25
C GLU A 283 -3.89 -0.65 -6.62
N ALA A 284 -3.75 -1.63 -7.51
CA ALA A 284 -4.38 -1.66 -8.82
C ALA A 284 -5.93 -1.62 -8.73
N ILE A 285 -6.52 -2.31 -7.78
CA ILE A 285 -7.96 -2.35 -7.56
C ILE A 285 -8.46 -1.03 -6.96
N ASN A 286 -7.82 -0.56 -5.89
CA ASN A 286 -8.34 0.55 -5.10
C ASN A 286 -8.08 1.92 -5.73
N LEU A 287 -6.95 2.11 -6.41
CA LEU A 287 -6.56 3.40 -6.99
C LEU A 287 -6.79 3.48 -8.49
N TYR A 288 -6.65 2.38 -9.23
CA TYR A 288 -6.77 2.41 -10.70
C TYR A 288 -8.04 1.72 -11.22
N GLY A 289 -8.93 1.26 -10.32
CA GLY A 289 -10.26 0.75 -10.67
C GLY A 289 -10.27 -0.56 -11.44
N LEU A 290 -9.14 -1.28 -11.48
CA LEU A 290 -9.10 -2.63 -12.04
C LEU A 290 -9.85 -3.60 -11.13
N THR A 291 -10.40 -4.65 -11.73
CA THR A 291 -10.94 -5.76 -10.95
C THR A 291 -9.86 -6.84 -10.77
N GLN A 292 -9.98 -7.64 -9.71
CA GLN A 292 -9.13 -8.81 -9.53
C GLN A 292 -9.14 -9.69 -10.79
N ASP A 293 -10.32 -9.88 -11.36
CA ASP A 293 -10.57 -10.67 -12.55
C ASP A 293 -9.74 -10.18 -13.74
N GLU A 294 -9.72 -8.88 -13.96
CA GLU A 294 -8.95 -8.26 -15.04
C GLU A 294 -7.45 -8.46 -14.86
N ILE A 295 -6.95 -8.25 -13.63
CA ILE A 295 -5.52 -8.42 -13.33
C ILE A 295 -5.09 -9.88 -13.58
N LEU A 296 -5.93 -10.83 -13.20
CA LEU A 296 -5.61 -12.25 -13.31
C LEU A 296 -5.72 -12.82 -14.72
N THR A 297 -6.51 -12.20 -15.62
CA THR A 297 -6.90 -12.80 -16.91
C THR A 297 -6.49 -12.03 -18.15
N ARG A 298 -6.18 -10.72 -18.03
CA ARG A 298 -5.96 -9.88 -19.23
C ARG A 298 -4.51 -9.75 -19.67
N GLY A 299 -3.55 -10.34 -18.96
CA GLY A 299 -2.15 -10.24 -19.35
C GLY A 299 -1.60 -8.81 -19.31
N TYR A 300 -1.87 -8.08 -18.24
CA TYR A 300 -1.29 -6.76 -18.03
C TYR A 300 0.21 -6.82 -17.82
N LYS A 301 0.89 -5.74 -18.14
CA LYS A 301 2.26 -5.47 -17.72
C LYS A 301 2.21 -4.39 -16.64
N ILE A 302 2.55 -4.77 -15.41
CA ILE A 302 2.52 -3.86 -14.25
C ILE A 302 3.97 -3.55 -13.85
N TYR A 303 4.37 -2.31 -14.09
CA TYR A 303 5.69 -1.80 -13.68
C TYR A 303 5.59 -1.25 -12.28
N THR A 304 6.59 -1.56 -11.45
CA THR A 304 6.56 -1.27 -10.03
C THR A 304 7.85 -0.63 -9.53
N GLN A 305 7.83 -0.20 -8.27
CA GLN A 305 8.99 0.30 -7.54
C GLN A 305 9.76 -0.83 -6.83
N MET A 306 9.37 -2.09 -7.00
CA MET A 306 10.04 -3.23 -6.37
C MET A 306 11.53 -3.24 -6.69
N ASP A 307 12.33 -3.51 -5.67
CA ASP A 307 13.72 -3.95 -5.84
C ASP A 307 13.80 -5.42 -5.44
N GLN A 308 14.06 -6.30 -6.40
CA GLN A 308 14.03 -7.74 -6.16
C GLN A 308 15.10 -8.18 -5.15
N ASN A 309 16.25 -7.49 -5.09
CA ASN A 309 17.30 -7.80 -4.11
C ASN A 309 16.86 -7.43 -2.70
N LEU A 310 16.26 -6.24 -2.53
CA LEU A 310 15.71 -5.80 -1.24
C LEU A 310 14.56 -6.69 -0.79
N GLN A 311 13.64 -7.04 -1.69
CA GLN A 311 12.51 -7.90 -1.39
C GLN A 311 12.96 -9.31 -0.98
N SER A 312 13.84 -9.93 -1.76
CA SER A 312 14.38 -11.26 -1.45
C SER A 312 15.19 -11.29 -0.16
N SER A 313 15.93 -10.21 0.13
CA SER A 313 16.68 -10.08 1.37
C SER A 313 15.77 -9.98 2.59
N MET A 314 14.67 -9.24 2.46
CA MET A 314 13.68 -9.10 3.52
C MET A 314 12.94 -10.43 3.76
N GLU A 315 12.56 -11.15 2.71
CA GLU A 315 11.96 -12.50 2.83
C GLU A 315 12.87 -13.47 3.59
N LYS A 316 14.16 -13.49 3.28
CA LYS A 316 15.15 -14.31 4.02
C LYS A 316 15.26 -13.97 5.52
N VAL A 317 15.13 -12.69 5.87
CA VAL A 317 15.09 -12.29 7.30
C VAL A 317 13.86 -12.85 7.99
N TYR A 318 12.70 -12.86 7.31
CA TYR A 318 11.44 -13.39 7.85
C TYR A 318 11.39 -14.93 7.91
N GLU A 319 12.20 -15.64 7.14
CA GLU A 319 12.39 -17.09 7.26
C GLU A 319 13.14 -17.48 8.55
N ASN A 320 13.91 -16.55 9.14
CA ASN A 320 14.63 -16.80 10.38
C ASN A 320 13.74 -16.60 11.61
N ASN A 321 13.09 -17.66 12.04
CA ASN A 321 12.19 -17.63 13.19
C ASN A 321 12.86 -17.19 14.49
N SER A 322 14.19 -17.38 14.67
CA SER A 322 14.89 -17.00 15.90
C SER A 322 14.99 -15.49 16.14
N LEU A 323 14.69 -14.67 15.13
CA LEU A 323 14.62 -13.21 15.26
C LEU A 323 13.31 -12.72 15.90
N PHE A 324 12.31 -13.59 16.00
CA PHE A 324 11.00 -13.23 16.48
C PHE A 324 10.73 -13.89 17.84
N PRO A 325 9.97 -13.23 18.73
CA PRO A 325 9.56 -13.84 19.97
C PRO A 325 8.75 -15.14 19.73
N ASP A 326 9.02 -16.14 20.55
CA ASP A 326 8.24 -17.37 20.58
C ASP A 326 6.92 -17.15 21.32
N SER A 327 5.88 -17.87 20.94
CA SER A 327 4.66 -18.01 21.71
C SER A 327 4.61 -19.38 22.40
N TRP A 328 3.95 -19.43 23.55
CA TRP A 328 3.91 -20.63 24.37
C TRP A 328 2.99 -21.75 23.80
N ASP A 329 2.03 -21.37 22.96
CA ASP A 329 1.03 -22.28 22.37
C ASP A 329 1.21 -22.50 20.86
N GLY A 330 2.27 -21.90 20.27
CA GLY A 330 2.53 -21.97 18.83
C GLY A 330 1.81 -20.89 18.00
N THR A 331 1.00 -20.02 18.61
CA THR A 331 0.40 -18.86 17.93
C THR A 331 1.51 -17.88 17.54
N LEU A 332 1.70 -17.63 16.24
CA LEU A 332 2.79 -16.79 15.78
C LEU A 332 2.61 -15.34 16.19
N VAL A 333 3.64 -14.77 16.83
CA VAL A 333 3.78 -13.31 16.86
C VAL A 333 3.91 -12.81 15.43
N GLN A 334 3.03 -11.93 15.01
CA GLN A 334 2.97 -11.37 13.66
C GLN A 334 3.87 -10.15 13.50
N SER A 335 4.22 -9.85 12.25
CA SER A 335 5.00 -8.67 11.89
C SER A 335 4.60 -8.16 10.53
N GLY A 336 4.69 -6.83 10.35
CA GLY A 336 4.58 -6.18 9.06
C GLY A 336 5.75 -5.23 8.86
N SER A 337 6.43 -5.30 7.72
CA SER A 337 7.60 -4.47 7.43
C SER A 337 7.57 -3.90 6.03
N ILE A 338 8.21 -2.74 5.87
CA ILE A 338 8.31 -2.06 4.58
C ILE A 338 9.66 -1.35 4.45
N LEU A 339 10.17 -1.30 3.22
CA LEU A 339 11.28 -0.46 2.81
C LEU A 339 10.81 0.52 1.72
N LEU A 340 11.10 1.80 1.90
CA LEU A 340 10.65 2.89 1.06
C LEU A 340 11.83 3.79 0.68
N ASP A 341 11.88 4.20 -0.58
CA ASP A 341 12.82 5.20 -1.08
C ASP A 341 12.25 6.61 -0.80
N PRO A 342 12.89 7.42 0.05
CA PRO A 342 12.39 8.74 0.40
C PRO A 342 12.40 9.74 -0.76
N ALA A 343 13.27 9.55 -1.76
CA ALA A 343 13.42 10.48 -2.89
C ALA A 343 12.33 10.30 -3.95
N THR A 344 11.72 9.11 -4.04
CA THR A 344 10.68 8.80 -5.03
C THR A 344 9.33 8.50 -4.41
N GLY A 345 9.27 8.12 -3.12
CA GLY A 345 8.09 7.54 -2.48
C GLY A 345 7.85 6.08 -2.88
N GLY A 346 8.77 5.48 -3.63
CA GLY A 346 8.65 4.12 -4.13
C GLY A 346 8.82 3.07 -3.04
N ILE A 347 7.87 2.16 -2.93
CA ILE A 347 7.96 1.01 -2.01
C ILE A 347 8.86 -0.04 -2.65
N ARG A 348 10.07 -0.22 -2.10
CA ARG A 348 11.10 -1.10 -2.63
C ARG A 348 10.92 -2.55 -2.23
N ALA A 349 10.45 -2.79 -1.01
CA ALA A 349 10.17 -4.12 -0.47
C ALA A 349 9.11 -4.06 0.62
N LEU A 350 8.37 -5.14 0.82
CA LEU A 350 7.44 -5.29 1.94
C LEU A 350 7.15 -6.75 2.29
N ILE A 351 6.86 -6.99 3.56
CA ILE A 351 6.35 -8.26 4.09
C ILE A 351 5.11 -7.97 4.93
N GLY A 352 4.01 -8.65 4.61
CA GLY A 352 2.71 -8.43 5.26
C GLY A 352 2.39 -9.39 6.42
N GLY A 353 3.27 -10.34 6.73
CA GLY A 353 3.01 -11.30 7.80
C GLY A 353 4.05 -12.40 7.92
N ARG A 354 3.91 -13.24 8.94
CA ARG A 354 4.70 -14.46 9.20
C ARG A 354 3.84 -15.70 9.01
N GLY A 355 4.46 -16.83 8.78
CA GLY A 355 3.81 -18.10 8.53
C GLY A 355 3.46 -18.32 7.05
N GLU A 356 2.58 -19.29 6.80
CA GLU A 356 2.17 -19.63 5.44
C GLU A 356 1.33 -18.51 4.82
N HIS A 357 1.72 -18.07 3.63
CA HIS A 357 0.99 -17.03 2.91
C HIS A 357 -0.25 -17.60 2.22
N THR A 358 -1.37 -16.94 2.40
CA THR A 358 -2.61 -17.18 1.64
C THR A 358 -2.85 -15.99 0.71
N PHE A 359 -3.19 -16.26 -0.54
CA PHE A 359 -3.44 -15.22 -1.54
C PHE A 359 -4.45 -14.18 -1.05
N ARG A 360 -4.04 -12.90 -1.15
CA ARG A 360 -4.81 -11.74 -0.67
C ARG A 360 -5.22 -11.84 0.80
N SER A 361 -4.41 -12.50 1.61
CA SER A 361 -4.55 -12.44 3.06
C SER A 361 -4.26 -11.03 3.59
N TYR A 362 -4.56 -10.82 4.87
CA TYR A 362 -4.33 -9.54 5.53
C TYR A 362 -2.85 -9.14 5.50
N ASN A 363 -2.56 -8.05 4.80
CA ASN A 363 -1.20 -7.53 4.64
C ASN A 363 -0.92 -6.45 5.69
N ARG A 364 -0.19 -6.81 6.75
CA ARG A 364 0.07 -5.93 7.89
C ARG A 364 0.99 -4.77 7.55
N ALA A 365 1.79 -4.87 6.48
CA ALA A 365 2.61 -3.74 6.04
C ALA A 365 1.78 -2.56 5.50
N THR A 366 0.61 -2.85 4.90
CA THR A 366 -0.20 -1.85 4.19
C THR A 366 -1.61 -1.65 4.75
N GLN A 367 -2.17 -2.66 5.43
CA GLN A 367 -3.57 -2.66 5.88
C GLN A 367 -3.72 -2.57 7.40
N LEU A 368 -2.64 -2.81 8.15
CA LEU A 368 -2.68 -2.70 9.62
C LEU A 368 -3.15 -1.31 10.04
N THR A 369 -4.01 -1.27 11.04
CA THR A 369 -4.48 -0.05 11.70
C THR A 369 -4.34 -0.23 13.21
N THR A 370 -3.17 0.13 13.76
CA THR A 370 -2.91 0.07 15.20
C THR A 370 -2.16 1.29 15.69
N GLN A 371 -2.24 1.54 17.00
CA GLN A 371 -1.60 2.70 17.59
C GLN A 371 -0.07 2.64 17.43
N PRO A 372 0.59 3.73 17.00
CA PRO A 372 2.02 3.75 16.72
C PRO A 372 2.87 3.93 18.00
N GLY A 373 2.28 4.29 19.13
CA GLY A 373 3.01 4.59 20.33
C GLY A 373 4.01 5.75 20.16
N SER A 374 5.14 5.67 20.82
CA SER A 374 6.16 6.73 20.86
C SER A 374 6.83 7.06 19.51
N VAL A 375 6.60 6.30 18.42
CA VAL A 375 7.05 6.73 17.08
C VAL A 375 6.25 7.94 16.57
N MET A 376 5.16 8.32 17.26
CA MET A 376 4.42 9.54 17.00
C MET A 376 5.14 10.81 17.48
N LYS A 377 5.98 10.74 18.51
CA LYS A 377 6.61 11.91 19.15
C LYS A 377 7.37 12.81 18.17
N PRO A 378 8.22 12.31 17.26
CA PRO A 378 8.88 13.15 16.27
C PRO A 378 7.91 13.91 15.37
N LEU A 379 6.79 13.27 14.98
CA LEU A 379 5.81 13.79 14.03
C LEU A 379 4.85 14.80 14.65
N ALA A 380 4.28 14.42 15.81
CA ALA A 380 3.24 15.21 16.46
C ALA A 380 3.79 16.33 17.36
N VAL A 381 4.96 16.16 17.94
CA VAL A 381 5.47 17.07 18.97
C VAL A 381 6.73 17.79 18.53
N TYR A 382 7.82 17.05 18.36
CA TYR A 382 9.14 17.68 18.25
C TYR A 382 9.35 18.43 16.94
N THR A 383 8.77 17.98 15.80
CA THR A 383 8.83 18.75 14.56
C THR A 383 8.13 20.09 14.68
N VAL A 384 6.95 20.11 15.31
CA VAL A 384 6.19 21.36 15.51
C VAL A 384 6.93 22.28 16.48
N ALA A 385 7.50 21.73 17.55
CA ALA A 385 8.28 22.51 18.51
C ALA A 385 9.50 23.19 17.86
N LEU A 386 10.24 22.46 17.00
CA LEU A 386 11.36 23.03 16.26
C LEU A 386 10.94 24.18 15.34
N GLU A 387 9.78 24.09 14.69
CA GLU A 387 9.20 25.16 13.87
C GLU A 387 8.75 26.36 14.69
N GLU A 388 8.32 26.15 15.93
CA GLU A 388 7.95 27.21 16.89
C GLU A 388 9.18 27.84 17.58
N GLY A 389 10.40 27.44 17.19
CA GLY A 389 11.65 28.05 17.64
C GLY A 389 12.32 27.35 18.83
N TYR A 390 11.79 26.24 19.31
CA TYR A 390 12.51 25.38 20.24
C TYR A 390 13.77 24.83 19.56
N LYS A 391 14.80 24.54 20.37
CA LYS A 391 16.06 23.97 19.91
C LYS A 391 16.25 22.58 20.53
N PRO A 392 17.11 21.70 19.95
CA PRO A 392 17.39 20.43 20.56
C PRO A 392 17.82 20.52 22.05
N GLU A 393 18.49 21.59 22.44
CA GLU A 393 18.99 21.83 23.80
C GLU A 393 17.92 22.49 24.72
N SER A 394 16.76 22.85 24.19
CA SER A 394 15.68 23.46 24.99
C SER A 394 15.25 22.54 26.12
N LYS A 395 15.14 23.11 27.34
CA LYS A 395 14.72 22.39 28.53
C LYS A 395 13.22 22.18 28.54
N LEU A 396 12.79 20.94 28.74
CA LEU A 396 11.42 20.49 28.85
C LEU A 396 11.13 20.02 30.28
N LYS A 397 9.91 20.21 30.76
CA LYS A 397 9.51 19.76 32.10
C LYS A 397 9.27 18.24 32.12
N ASP A 398 9.81 17.60 33.17
CA ASP A 398 9.67 16.17 33.44
C ASP A 398 9.36 15.97 34.95
N GLU A 399 8.21 16.42 35.37
CA GLU A 399 7.77 16.41 36.77
C GLU A 399 6.66 15.38 36.98
N SER A 400 6.65 14.73 38.16
CA SER A 400 5.74 13.61 38.48
C SER A 400 4.28 14.07 38.76
N ASP A 401 4.08 15.30 39.05
CA ASP A 401 2.79 15.92 39.43
C ASP A 401 2.13 16.67 38.29
N LEU A 402 2.75 16.76 37.12
CA LEU A 402 2.17 17.38 35.95
C LEU A 402 0.85 16.72 35.56
N SER A 403 -0.19 17.56 35.44
CA SER A 403 -1.51 17.16 35.00
C SER A 403 -2.15 18.22 34.08
N PHE A 404 -2.96 17.76 33.14
CA PHE A 404 -3.63 18.59 32.13
C PHE A 404 -5.12 18.23 32.16
N GLY A 405 -5.88 18.93 33.04
CA GLY A 405 -7.21 18.50 33.43
C GLY A 405 -7.15 17.11 34.10
N ASP A 406 -7.92 16.18 33.61
CA ASP A 406 -7.95 14.79 34.13
C ASP A 406 -6.81 13.92 33.58
N TYR A 407 -6.04 14.38 32.60
CA TYR A 407 -4.96 13.61 31.98
C TYR A 407 -3.65 13.79 32.74
N LYS A 408 -3.11 12.66 33.27
CA LYS A 408 -1.85 12.60 34.01
C LYS A 408 -0.87 11.66 33.30
N PRO A 409 0.06 12.19 32.46
CA PRO A 409 1.07 11.36 31.80
C PRO A 409 2.05 10.77 32.82
N ARG A 410 2.56 9.57 32.51
CA ARG A 410 3.60 8.91 33.35
C ARG A 410 4.74 8.44 32.46
N ASN A 411 5.95 8.56 33.02
CA ASN A 411 7.12 7.96 32.39
C ASN A 411 7.10 6.43 32.58
N TYR A 412 7.54 5.70 31.57
CA TYR A 412 7.51 4.24 31.53
C TYR A 412 8.25 3.61 32.72
N ASN A 413 9.40 4.18 33.12
CA ASN A 413 10.24 3.71 34.20
C ASN A 413 9.87 4.29 35.58
N GLY A 414 8.85 5.16 35.64
CA GLY A 414 8.44 5.85 36.87
C GLY A 414 9.49 6.87 37.41
N GLN A 415 10.53 7.19 36.63
CA GLN A 415 11.55 8.18 37.00
C GLN A 415 11.27 9.53 36.34
N TYR A 416 11.61 10.62 37.05
CA TYR A 416 11.40 12.00 36.61
C TYR A 416 12.65 12.81 36.88
N LEU A 417 13.07 13.63 35.92
CA LEU A 417 14.33 14.38 35.93
C LEU A 417 14.15 15.86 36.31
N GLY A 418 12.91 16.32 36.53
CA GLY A 418 12.55 17.73 36.72
C GLY A 418 12.58 18.51 35.40
N GLU A 419 13.76 18.71 34.84
CA GLU A 419 13.98 19.29 33.51
C GLU A 419 14.94 18.42 32.69
N VAL A 420 14.64 18.28 31.40
CA VAL A 420 15.45 17.48 30.48
C VAL A 420 15.59 18.19 29.12
N PRO A 421 16.79 18.18 28.49
CA PRO A 421 16.92 18.70 27.12
C PRO A 421 16.02 17.93 26.14
N MET A 422 15.50 18.62 25.13
CA MET A 422 14.60 18.00 24.14
C MET A 422 15.25 16.80 23.42
N TYR A 423 16.55 16.87 23.07
CA TYR A 423 17.27 15.76 22.44
C TYR A 423 17.36 14.54 23.37
N GLU A 424 17.54 14.71 24.66
CA GLU A 424 17.60 13.63 25.66
C GLU A 424 16.20 13.03 25.90
N ALA A 425 15.16 13.88 25.90
CA ALA A 425 13.78 13.44 26.03
C ALA A 425 13.36 12.52 24.87
N ILE A 426 13.78 12.80 23.63
CA ILE A 426 13.50 11.94 22.48
C ILE A 426 14.39 10.71 22.44
N GLU A 427 15.66 10.84 22.79
CA GLU A 427 16.66 9.75 22.87
C GLU A 427 16.19 8.62 23.79
N ASN A 428 15.71 9.00 24.99
CA ASN A 428 15.22 8.07 26.01
C ASN A 428 13.71 7.85 25.95
N SER A 429 13.05 8.44 24.96
CA SER A 429 11.60 8.31 24.74
C SER A 429 10.74 8.68 25.95
N ILE A 430 11.14 9.70 26.74
CA ILE A 430 10.46 10.13 27.95
C ILE A 430 9.05 10.67 27.58
N ASN A 431 8.03 10.35 28.38
CA ASN A 431 6.63 10.63 28.03
C ASN A 431 6.17 12.02 28.49
N VAL A 432 6.46 12.36 29.76
CA VAL A 432 5.95 13.59 30.36
C VAL A 432 6.42 14.84 29.60
N PRO A 433 7.71 14.97 29.21
CA PRO A 433 8.16 16.11 28.41
C PRO A 433 7.46 16.24 27.05
N ALA A 434 7.14 15.10 26.41
CA ALA A 434 6.46 15.14 25.13
C ALA A 434 5.01 15.64 25.25
N VAL A 435 4.30 15.20 26.29
CA VAL A 435 2.92 15.67 26.56
C VAL A 435 2.92 17.14 27.00
N TRP A 436 3.83 17.54 27.87
CA TRP A 436 3.99 18.92 28.28
C TRP A 436 4.24 19.83 27.08
N LEU A 437 5.19 19.45 26.22
CA LEU A 437 5.54 20.23 25.03
C LEU A 437 4.40 20.32 24.04
N LEU A 438 3.62 19.23 23.84
CA LEU A 438 2.42 19.26 22.99
C LEU A 438 1.38 20.26 23.52
N ASN A 439 1.22 20.34 24.86
CA ASN A 439 0.32 21.33 25.46
C ASN A 439 0.81 22.75 25.21
N GLU A 440 2.12 23.02 25.32
CA GLU A 440 2.72 24.35 25.08
C GLU A 440 2.60 24.80 23.61
N ILE A 441 2.88 23.92 22.65
CA ILE A 441 2.82 24.25 21.21
C ILE A 441 1.40 24.28 20.67
N GLY A 442 0.46 23.58 21.32
CA GLY A 442 -0.95 23.54 20.97
C GLY A 442 -1.35 22.40 20.05
N LEU A 443 -2.47 21.75 20.37
CA LEU A 443 -3.02 20.60 19.68
C LEU A 443 -3.35 20.85 18.20
N ASP A 444 -3.87 22.03 17.87
CA ASP A 444 -4.25 22.38 16.49
C ASP A 444 -3.06 22.35 15.52
N LYS A 445 -1.91 22.89 15.96
CA LYS A 445 -0.70 22.89 15.13
C LYS A 445 -0.20 21.47 14.88
N SER A 446 -0.17 20.65 15.91
CA SER A 446 0.22 19.25 15.84
C SER A 446 -0.72 18.44 14.92
N PHE A 447 -2.02 18.57 15.14
CA PHE A 447 -3.04 17.90 14.36
C PHE A 447 -2.96 18.23 12.86
N ASN A 448 -2.83 19.52 12.53
CA ASN A 448 -2.65 19.96 11.15
C ASN A 448 -1.32 19.51 10.55
N LYS A 449 -0.26 19.40 11.35
CA LYS A 449 1.04 18.89 10.93
C LYS A 449 0.96 17.42 10.55
N LEU A 450 0.27 16.60 11.34
CA LEU A 450 0.08 15.17 11.05
C LEU A 450 -0.65 14.93 9.73
N LYS A 451 -1.65 15.76 9.41
CA LYS A 451 -2.31 15.73 8.08
C LYS A 451 -1.32 16.02 6.94
N LYS A 452 -0.37 16.95 7.12
CA LYS A 452 0.69 17.21 6.13
C LYS A 452 1.66 16.02 6.02
N PHE A 453 1.94 15.31 7.11
CA PHE A 453 2.69 14.05 7.09
C PHE A 453 1.96 12.90 6.37
N GLY A 454 0.70 13.08 5.99
CA GLY A 454 -0.12 12.08 5.29
C GLY A 454 -0.84 11.11 6.22
N LEU A 455 -0.87 11.40 7.51
CA LEU A 455 -1.53 10.55 8.51
C LEU A 455 -3.03 10.88 8.59
N PRO A 456 -3.93 9.88 8.49
CA PRO A 456 -5.38 10.07 8.50
C PRO A 456 -5.94 10.25 9.91
N VAL A 457 -5.49 11.31 10.60
CA VAL A 457 -6.00 11.69 11.94
C VAL A 457 -7.40 12.30 11.85
N THR A 458 -8.25 11.97 12.82
CA THR A 458 -9.63 12.46 12.95
C THR A 458 -9.77 13.45 14.11
N GLU A 459 -10.88 14.17 14.19
CA GLU A 459 -11.10 15.13 15.30
C GLU A 459 -11.11 14.47 16.69
N GLU A 460 -11.42 13.17 16.76
CA GLU A 460 -11.36 12.38 17.99
C GLU A 460 -9.92 12.17 18.49
N ASP A 461 -8.94 12.23 17.60
CA ASP A 461 -7.51 12.12 17.94
C ASP A 461 -6.95 13.43 18.52
N LYS A 462 -7.73 14.52 18.51
CA LYS A 462 -7.29 15.85 18.93
C LYS A 462 -7.29 16.00 20.45
N ASN A 463 -6.38 15.31 21.10
CA ASN A 463 -6.17 15.32 22.54
C ASN A 463 -4.69 15.08 22.88
N LEU A 464 -4.28 15.28 24.13
CA LEU A 464 -2.88 15.21 24.55
C LEU A 464 -2.26 13.80 24.48
N SER A 465 -3.08 12.74 24.44
CA SER A 465 -2.55 11.38 24.23
C SER A 465 -1.90 11.20 22.85
N LEU A 466 -2.20 12.10 21.91
CA LEU A 466 -1.60 12.16 20.58
C LEU A 466 -0.06 12.26 20.66
N ALA A 467 0.49 12.94 21.68
CA ALA A 467 1.93 13.00 21.93
C ALA A 467 2.56 11.60 22.08
N LEU A 468 1.80 10.65 22.59
CA LEU A 468 2.25 9.28 22.87
C LEU A 468 1.73 8.25 21.84
N GLY A 469 1.08 8.72 20.78
CA GLY A 469 0.48 7.89 19.75
C GLY A 469 -0.87 7.28 20.10
N GLY A 470 -1.56 7.85 21.09
CA GLY A 470 -2.94 7.51 21.42
C GLY A 470 -3.89 8.03 20.34
N THR A 471 -4.20 7.21 19.35
CA THR A 471 -5.09 7.53 18.23
C THR A 471 -6.21 6.52 18.15
N THR A 472 -7.34 6.93 17.60
CA THR A 472 -8.56 6.11 17.49
C THR A 472 -8.40 5.03 16.44
N SER A 473 -7.90 5.39 15.26
CA SER A 473 -7.79 4.48 14.10
C SER A 473 -6.45 3.74 14.02
N GLY A 474 -5.37 4.39 14.44
CA GLY A 474 -4.01 3.87 14.26
C GLY A 474 -3.49 3.97 12.83
N PHE A 475 -2.32 3.38 12.59
CA PHE A 475 -1.58 3.49 11.32
C PHE A 475 -0.90 2.18 10.92
N SER A 476 -0.54 2.08 9.63
CA SER A 476 0.22 0.97 9.07
C SER A 476 1.72 1.29 8.99
N PRO A 477 2.59 0.27 8.87
CA PRO A 477 4.00 0.47 8.54
C PRO A 477 4.24 1.34 7.30
N LYS A 478 3.41 1.19 6.25
CA LYS A 478 3.44 2.04 5.06
C LYS A 478 3.28 3.52 5.39
N GLN A 479 2.27 3.87 6.18
CA GLN A 479 1.99 5.26 6.55
C GLN A 479 3.09 5.83 7.45
N MET A 480 3.61 5.04 8.38
CA MET A 480 4.70 5.47 9.25
C MET A 480 6.01 5.64 8.50
N ALA A 481 6.33 4.76 7.54
CA ALA A 481 7.51 4.91 6.67
C ALA A 481 7.40 6.17 5.80
N GLU A 482 6.24 6.45 5.20
CA GLU A 482 5.99 7.66 4.42
C GLU A 482 6.15 8.93 5.25
N ALA A 483 5.65 8.93 6.50
CA ALA A 483 5.78 10.07 7.40
C ALA A 483 7.25 10.33 7.79
N TYR A 484 8.03 9.30 8.07
CA TYR A 484 9.46 9.43 8.41
C TYR A 484 10.35 9.74 7.21
N ALA A 485 9.93 9.35 5.99
CA ALA A 485 10.63 9.71 4.76
C ALA A 485 10.77 11.23 4.58
N VAL A 486 9.89 12.02 5.18
CA VAL A 486 9.97 13.49 5.22
C VAL A 486 11.32 13.97 5.79
N PHE A 487 11.81 13.33 6.84
CA PHE A 487 13.08 13.71 7.46
C PHE A 487 14.27 13.33 6.59
N ALA A 488 14.25 12.14 6.00
CA ALA A 488 15.29 11.70 5.05
C ALA A 488 15.30 12.54 3.76
N ASN A 489 14.15 13.07 3.34
CA ASN A 489 13.97 13.84 2.10
C ASN A 489 13.93 15.37 2.37
N GLY A 490 14.64 15.85 3.38
CA GLY A 490 14.80 17.29 3.63
C GLY A 490 13.50 18.06 3.83
N GLY A 491 12.49 17.43 4.45
CA GLY A 491 11.21 18.04 4.82
C GLY A 491 10.10 17.91 3.76
N GLU A 492 10.30 17.17 2.68
CA GLU A 492 9.30 16.93 1.64
C GLU A 492 8.74 15.50 1.71
N ARG A 493 7.42 15.37 1.79
CA ARG A 493 6.71 14.09 1.63
C ARG A 493 6.44 13.82 0.16
N ILE A 494 6.74 12.63 -0.27
CA ILE A 494 6.30 12.07 -1.55
C ILE A 494 5.33 10.93 -1.25
N GLU A 495 4.15 10.95 -1.87
CA GLU A 495 3.12 9.92 -1.66
C GLU A 495 3.67 8.55 -2.02
N SER A 496 3.58 7.61 -1.07
CA SER A 496 4.13 6.27 -1.27
C SER A 496 3.29 5.45 -2.24
N HIS A 497 3.94 4.79 -3.18
CA HIS A 497 3.31 4.00 -4.22
C HIS A 497 4.13 2.75 -4.57
N ILE A 498 3.43 1.75 -5.06
CA ILE A 498 4.01 0.49 -5.54
C ILE A 498 4.09 0.50 -7.06
N ILE A 499 2.99 0.87 -7.72
CA ILE A 499 2.84 0.84 -9.17
C ILE A 499 3.36 2.15 -9.76
N THR A 500 4.14 2.05 -10.83
CA THR A 500 4.56 3.21 -11.64
C THR A 500 3.76 3.32 -12.92
N LYS A 501 3.41 2.17 -13.53
CA LYS A 501 2.70 2.12 -14.80
C LYS A 501 1.96 0.80 -14.99
N ILE A 502 0.77 0.86 -15.57
CA ILE A 502 0.01 -0.31 -16.00
C ILE A 502 -0.19 -0.21 -17.51
N VAL A 503 0.24 -1.24 -18.22
CA VAL A 503 0.05 -1.38 -19.67
C VAL A 503 -0.91 -2.54 -19.92
N GLY A 504 -1.93 -2.30 -20.73
CA GLY A 504 -2.90 -3.31 -21.12
C GLY A 504 -2.36 -4.31 -22.15
N PRO A 505 -3.10 -5.38 -22.43
CA PRO A 505 -2.69 -6.45 -23.34
C PRO A 505 -2.46 -5.96 -24.78
N THR A 506 -3.11 -4.88 -25.19
CA THR A 506 -2.97 -4.26 -26.52
C THR A 506 -1.85 -3.20 -26.58
N GLY A 507 -1.08 -3.03 -25.48
CA GLY A 507 -0.02 -2.01 -25.38
C GLY A 507 -0.48 -0.62 -24.98
N ASN A 508 -1.78 -0.42 -24.72
CA ASN A 508 -2.34 0.83 -24.24
C ASN A 508 -1.94 1.10 -22.78
N ILE A 509 -1.66 2.36 -22.45
CA ILE A 509 -1.41 2.78 -21.06
C ILE A 509 -2.74 2.85 -20.34
N VAL A 510 -2.92 2.04 -19.29
CA VAL A 510 -4.10 2.02 -18.41
C VAL A 510 -3.94 3.02 -17.28
N ALA A 511 -2.75 3.08 -16.70
CA ALA A 511 -2.38 4.04 -15.67
C ALA A 511 -0.89 4.37 -15.73
N GLU A 512 -0.55 5.61 -15.42
CA GLU A 512 0.82 6.09 -15.20
C GLU A 512 0.83 6.99 -13.97
N VAL A 513 1.72 6.74 -13.04
CA VAL A 513 1.68 7.33 -11.70
C VAL A 513 2.58 8.53 -11.60
N ALA A 514 2.01 9.65 -11.14
CA ALA A 514 2.74 10.83 -10.75
C ALA A 514 2.48 11.10 -9.25
N PRO A 515 3.38 10.69 -8.35
CA PRO A 515 3.14 10.82 -6.91
C PRO A 515 3.08 12.27 -6.48
N LYS A 516 2.15 12.59 -5.57
CA LYS A 516 2.02 13.94 -5.00
C LYS A 516 3.20 14.26 -4.09
N LYS A 517 3.70 15.50 -4.22
CA LYS A 517 4.76 16.05 -3.36
C LYS A 517 4.18 17.13 -2.47
N VAL A 518 4.52 17.08 -1.20
CA VAL A 518 4.03 18.05 -0.20
C VAL A 518 5.18 18.50 0.69
N ARG A 519 5.44 19.80 0.77
CA ARG A 519 6.37 20.36 1.75
C ARG A 519 5.71 20.32 3.13
N VAL A 520 6.23 19.46 4.01
CA VAL A 520 5.74 19.25 5.37
C VAL A 520 6.43 20.19 6.34
N THR A 521 7.76 20.28 6.24
CA THR A 521 8.60 21.16 7.06
C THR A 521 9.77 21.70 6.23
N ASP A 522 10.52 22.64 6.76
CA ASP A 522 11.74 23.11 6.11
C ASP A 522 12.91 22.14 6.32
N ARG A 523 13.96 22.31 5.52
CA ARG A 523 15.13 21.45 5.53
C ARG A 523 15.87 21.50 6.87
N LYS A 524 15.99 22.67 7.47
CA LYS A 524 16.67 22.86 8.76
C LYS A 524 15.97 22.09 9.89
N THR A 525 14.66 22.16 9.94
CA THR A 525 13.85 21.41 10.91
C THR A 525 14.02 19.89 10.70
N ALA A 526 14.01 19.42 9.45
CA ALA A 526 14.24 18.01 9.13
C ALA A 526 15.66 17.54 9.56
N GLU A 527 16.69 18.36 9.33
CA GLU A 527 18.07 18.09 9.76
C GLU A 527 18.21 18.08 11.29
N GLN A 528 17.58 19.02 12.00
CA GLN A 528 17.58 19.03 13.46
C GLN A 528 16.86 17.80 14.04
N MET A 529 15.74 17.37 13.44
CA MET A 529 15.06 16.15 13.83
C MET A 529 15.94 14.93 13.58
N THR A 530 16.58 14.85 12.41
CA THR A 530 17.52 13.77 12.07
C THR A 530 18.67 13.70 13.08
N ALA A 531 19.26 14.85 13.47
CA ALA A 531 20.33 14.88 14.48
C ALA A 531 19.88 14.28 15.84
N MET A 532 18.65 14.55 16.27
CA MET A 532 18.09 13.97 17.49
C MET A 532 17.76 12.48 17.32
N LEU A 533 17.27 12.06 16.14
CA LEU A 533 16.94 10.66 15.86
C LEU A 533 18.19 9.78 15.67
N LEU A 534 19.31 10.36 15.26
CA LEU A 534 20.62 9.70 15.28
C LEU A 534 21.03 9.35 16.73
N ASN A 535 20.82 10.26 17.69
CA ASN A 535 21.09 9.98 19.10
C ASN A 535 20.30 8.78 19.64
N VAL A 536 19.03 8.62 19.22
CA VAL A 536 18.20 7.46 19.62
C VAL A 536 18.89 6.14 19.27
N VAL A 537 19.60 6.09 18.14
CA VAL A 537 20.34 4.91 17.70
C VAL A 537 21.76 4.89 18.26
N ASP A 538 22.40 6.03 18.46
CA ASP A 538 23.76 6.10 19.01
C ASP A 538 23.82 5.63 20.47
N SER A 539 22.92 6.12 21.32
CA SER A 539 22.97 5.91 22.78
C SER A 539 21.61 5.60 23.42
N GLY A 540 20.50 5.84 22.68
CA GLY A 540 19.16 5.77 23.23
C GLY A 540 18.47 4.41 23.11
N THR A 541 17.14 4.47 23.06
CA THR A 541 16.26 3.28 23.04
C THR A 541 16.40 2.44 21.76
N GLY A 542 16.95 3.01 20.69
CA GLY A 542 17.14 2.35 19.39
C GLY A 542 18.56 1.80 19.15
N ARG A 543 19.44 1.74 20.16
CA ARG A 543 20.87 1.40 20.00
C ARG A 543 21.14 0.07 19.27
N ASN A 544 20.21 -0.89 19.35
CA ASN A 544 20.31 -2.16 18.65
C ASN A 544 20.02 -2.07 17.15
N ALA A 545 19.65 -0.88 16.64
CA ALA A 545 19.50 -0.61 15.21
C ALA A 545 20.81 -0.22 14.51
N LYS A 546 21.93 -0.13 15.23
CA LYS A 546 23.24 0.16 14.63
C LYS A 546 23.62 -0.89 13.61
N ILE A 547 24.02 -0.44 12.42
CA ILE A 547 24.57 -1.27 11.34
C ILE A 547 25.99 -0.85 11.02
N SER A 548 26.82 -1.81 10.60
CA SER A 548 28.21 -1.51 10.27
C SER A 548 28.32 -0.65 9.01
N GLY A 549 29.10 0.43 9.07
CA GLY A 549 29.43 1.27 7.92
C GLY A 549 28.34 2.25 7.48
N GLN A 550 27.18 2.30 8.16
CA GLN A 550 26.09 3.21 7.81
C GLN A 550 25.40 3.74 9.06
N LYS A 551 25.26 5.07 9.17
CA LYS A 551 24.47 5.69 10.24
C LYS A 551 22.98 5.49 9.99
N VAL A 552 22.22 5.29 11.07
CA VAL A 552 20.77 5.13 11.08
C VAL A 552 20.17 6.12 12.06
N ALA A 553 19.17 6.87 11.62
CA ALA A 553 18.29 7.65 12.47
C ALA A 553 16.98 6.89 12.68
N GLY A 554 16.41 6.92 13.89
CA GLY A 554 15.16 6.16 14.09
C GLY A 554 14.51 6.37 15.45
N LYS A 555 13.36 5.75 15.64
CA LYS A 555 12.54 5.86 16.85
C LYS A 555 11.86 4.53 17.17
N THR A 556 11.87 4.15 18.44
CA THR A 556 11.09 3.05 19.02
C THR A 556 9.69 3.49 19.39
N GLY A 557 8.74 2.57 19.33
CA GLY A 557 7.37 2.75 19.84
C GLY A 557 6.87 1.49 20.52
N SER A 558 6.04 1.66 21.53
CA SER A 558 5.32 0.58 22.20
C SER A 558 3.94 1.09 22.62
N THR A 559 2.94 0.22 22.61
CA THR A 559 1.61 0.51 23.13
C THR A 559 1.30 -0.33 24.36
N GLN A 560 0.53 0.25 25.28
CA GLN A 560 0.18 -0.41 26.53
C GLN A 560 -0.87 -1.50 26.30
N LEU A 561 -0.81 -2.54 27.14
CA LEU A 561 -1.87 -3.52 27.23
C LEU A 561 -3.11 -2.91 27.90
N PRO A 562 -4.33 -3.38 27.54
CA PRO A 562 -5.54 -2.97 28.22
C PRO A 562 -5.71 -3.61 29.62
N TYR A 563 -4.70 -4.31 30.12
CA TYR A 563 -4.68 -5.07 31.38
C TYR A 563 -3.71 -4.40 32.36
N ALA A 564 -4.24 -3.65 33.32
CA ALA A 564 -3.43 -2.86 34.27
C ALA A 564 -2.57 -3.72 35.24
N ASP A 565 -2.92 -4.98 35.44
CA ASP A 565 -2.20 -5.96 36.26
C ASP A 565 -1.00 -6.59 35.56
N ILE A 566 -0.88 -6.45 34.23
CA ILE A 566 0.28 -6.90 33.45
C ILE A 566 1.18 -5.69 33.17
N THR A 567 2.27 -5.57 33.92
CA THR A 567 3.14 -4.38 33.89
C THR A 567 4.37 -4.54 32.98
N ASP A 568 4.70 -5.77 32.57
CA ASP A 568 5.89 -6.11 31.77
C ASP A 568 5.58 -6.42 30.29
N GLY A 569 4.34 -6.19 29.86
CA GLY A 569 3.85 -6.48 28.52
C GLY A 569 3.49 -5.26 27.68
N THR A 570 3.52 -5.45 26.37
CA THR A 570 3.05 -4.47 25.37
C THR A 570 2.14 -5.13 24.36
N LYS A 571 1.20 -4.37 23.80
CA LYS A 571 0.32 -4.84 22.72
C LYS A 571 1.05 -4.82 21.39
N ASP A 572 1.61 -3.66 21.03
CA ASP A 572 2.31 -3.42 19.78
C ASP A 572 3.72 -2.91 20.05
N GLN A 573 4.66 -3.29 19.21
CA GLN A 573 6.01 -2.76 19.20
C GLN A 573 6.39 -2.29 17.82
N TRP A 574 7.03 -1.12 17.75
CA TRP A 574 7.37 -0.43 16.53
C TRP A 574 8.84 0.00 16.52
N PHE A 575 9.42 -0.05 15.34
CA PHE A 575 10.61 0.74 15.03
C PHE A 575 10.48 1.33 13.63
N VAL A 576 10.71 2.63 13.54
CA VAL A 576 10.82 3.34 12.26
C VAL A 576 12.18 4.01 12.22
N GLY A 577 12.97 3.68 11.21
CA GLY A 577 14.32 4.20 11.06
C GLY A 577 14.71 4.38 9.60
N TYR A 578 15.75 5.17 9.36
CA TYR A 578 16.15 5.51 8.02
C TYR A 578 17.64 5.81 7.90
N THR A 579 18.16 5.59 6.71
CA THR A 579 19.38 6.19 6.14
C THR A 579 18.96 7.33 5.20
N PRO A 580 19.84 8.15 4.64
CA PRO A 580 19.43 9.19 3.70
C PRO A 580 18.65 8.70 2.48
N ASN A 581 18.81 7.44 2.07
CA ASN A 581 18.25 6.88 0.83
C ASN A 581 17.33 5.67 1.04
N LEU A 582 17.08 5.26 2.28
CA LEU A 582 16.17 4.14 2.56
C LEU A 582 15.48 4.31 3.91
N VAL A 583 14.15 4.18 3.94
CA VAL A 583 13.34 4.22 5.14
C VAL A 583 12.75 2.86 5.40
N GLY A 584 12.88 2.35 6.62
CA GLY A 584 12.27 1.10 7.07
C GLY A 584 11.29 1.33 8.21
N ALA A 585 10.14 0.68 8.17
CA ALA A 585 9.21 0.61 9.29
C ALA A 585 8.87 -0.86 9.58
N VAL A 586 8.95 -1.24 10.84
CA VAL A 586 8.66 -2.59 11.33
C VAL A 586 7.68 -2.51 12.47
N TRP A 587 6.61 -3.28 12.37
CA TRP A 587 5.65 -3.55 13.43
C TRP A 587 5.77 -5.01 13.87
N LEU A 588 5.56 -5.25 15.16
CA LEU A 588 5.51 -6.55 15.81
C LEU A 588 4.33 -6.58 16.77
N GLY A 589 3.53 -7.65 16.76
CA GLY A 589 2.37 -7.83 17.62
C GLY A 589 1.61 -9.12 17.33
N TYR A 590 0.53 -9.35 18.07
CA TYR A 590 -0.44 -10.39 17.75
C TYR A 590 -1.62 -9.79 16.97
N ASP A 591 -2.24 -10.57 16.09
CA ASP A 591 -3.48 -10.15 15.41
C ASP A 591 -4.63 -9.94 16.41
N TYR A 592 -4.62 -10.74 17.45
CA TYR A 592 -5.53 -10.63 18.58
C TYR A 592 -4.73 -10.65 19.88
N THR A 593 -4.80 -9.57 20.65
CA THR A 593 -4.11 -9.44 21.94
C THR A 593 -5.08 -9.77 23.06
N ASP A 594 -4.70 -10.71 23.90
CA ASP A 594 -5.39 -11.10 25.11
C ASP A 594 -4.42 -11.24 26.29
N ARG A 595 -4.84 -11.88 27.40
CA ARG A 595 -4.01 -12.08 28.60
C ARG A 595 -2.85 -13.07 28.40
N GLU A 596 -2.90 -13.84 27.34
CA GLU A 596 -1.89 -14.87 27.03
C GLU A 596 -1.06 -14.48 25.81
N HIS A 597 -1.65 -13.72 24.86
CA HIS A 597 -1.03 -13.29 23.62
C HIS A 597 -0.68 -11.79 23.64
N TYR A 598 0.49 -11.47 24.19
CA TYR A 598 1.06 -10.13 24.22
C TYR A 598 2.57 -10.20 24.12
N LEU A 599 3.21 -9.10 23.80
CA LEU A 599 4.66 -9.03 23.65
C LEU A 599 5.33 -8.77 25.01
N LYS A 600 6.33 -9.57 25.34
CA LYS A 600 7.23 -9.35 26.48
C LYS A 600 8.49 -8.61 26.03
N GLY A 601 9.14 -7.93 26.97
CA GLY A 601 10.36 -7.18 26.68
C GLY A 601 10.12 -5.81 26.06
N ARG A 602 11.21 -5.10 25.76
CA ARG A 602 11.18 -3.74 25.22
C ARG A 602 11.34 -3.76 23.72
N SER A 603 10.74 -2.81 23.03
CA SER A 603 10.91 -2.65 21.56
C SER A 603 12.39 -2.62 21.12
N GLY A 604 13.28 -2.04 21.95
CA GLY A 604 14.72 -2.02 21.69
C GLY A 604 15.36 -3.41 21.59
N ASP A 605 14.81 -4.41 22.27
CA ASP A 605 15.36 -5.76 22.38
C ASP A 605 14.63 -6.78 21.48
N THR A 606 13.49 -6.40 20.89
CA THR A 606 12.63 -7.28 20.11
C THR A 606 12.51 -6.79 18.65
N VAL A 607 11.70 -5.74 18.37
CA VAL A 607 11.46 -5.27 17.00
C VAL A 607 12.68 -4.56 16.38
N VAL A 608 13.53 -3.92 17.20
CA VAL A 608 14.75 -3.22 16.71
C VAL A 608 15.76 -4.18 16.08
N PRO A 609 16.07 -5.36 16.65
CA PRO A 609 16.91 -6.35 15.99
C PRO A 609 16.37 -6.87 14.65
N ILE A 610 15.03 -6.97 14.50
CA ILE A 610 14.41 -7.34 13.23
C ILE A 610 14.67 -6.25 12.18
N PHE A 611 14.42 -4.98 12.53
CA PHE A 611 14.72 -3.84 11.66
C PHE A 611 16.21 -3.83 11.27
N ARG A 612 17.11 -4.00 12.25
CA ARG A 612 18.56 -4.08 12.01
C ARG A 612 18.89 -5.17 10.99
N SER A 613 18.36 -6.38 11.18
CA SER A 613 18.62 -7.51 10.26
C SER A 613 18.15 -7.22 8.85
N ILE A 614 16.99 -6.56 8.69
CA ILE A 614 16.47 -6.11 7.38
C ILE A 614 17.44 -5.10 6.75
N MET A 615 17.81 -4.05 7.50
CA MET A 615 18.66 -2.97 6.99
C MET A 615 20.08 -3.43 6.68
N GLU A 616 20.68 -4.30 7.51
CA GLU A 616 22.03 -4.87 7.26
C GLU A 616 22.09 -5.66 5.93
N GLN A 617 20.99 -6.30 5.53
CA GLN A 617 20.94 -6.93 4.21
C GLN A 617 20.64 -5.90 3.12
N ALA A 618 19.74 -4.97 3.38
CA ALA A 618 19.30 -3.98 2.40
C ALA A 618 20.43 -3.03 1.95
N VAL A 619 21.24 -2.51 2.87
CA VAL A 619 22.33 -1.58 2.56
C VAL A 619 23.43 -2.17 1.66
N LYS A 620 23.47 -3.48 1.45
CA LYS A 620 24.36 -4.13 0.49
C LYS A 620 24.00 -3.88 -0.96
N TYR A 621 22.76 -3.48 -1.21
CA TYR A 621 22.19 -3.26 -2.56
C TYR A 621 21.81 -1.79 -2.82
N VAL A 622 22.11 -0.91 -1.87
CA VAL A 622 21.83 0.52 -1.97
C VAL A 622 23.14 1.28 -1.81
N GLU A 623 23.40 2.28 -2.64
CA GLU A 623 24.61 3.10 -2.48
C GLU A 623 24.65 3.74 -1.10
N PRO A 624 25.78 3.60 -0.37
CA PRO A 624 25.92 4.22 0.94
C PRO A 624 25.95 5.74 0.80
N VAL A 625 25.09 6.43 1.55
CA VAL A 625 25.02 7.89 1.62
C VAL A 625 25.06 8.30 3.09
N ASP A 626 25.93 9.22 3.41
CA ASP A 626 26.03 9.76 4.77
C ASP A 626 25.03 10.90 5.00
N PHE A 627 24.59 11.03 6.26
CA PHE A 627 23.83 12.19 6.65
C PHE A 627 24.66 13.46 6.59
N THR A 628 24.07 14.54 6.10
CA THR A 628 24.71 15.88 6.07
C THR A 628 24.82 16.52 7.44
N THR A 629 24.07 16.02 8.42
CA THR A 629 24.09 16.54 9.80
C THR A 629 24.62 15.47 10.76
N PRO A 630 25.57 15.81 11.66
CA PRO A 630 26.00 14.92 12.72
C PRO A 630 24.92 14.75 13.80
N SER A 631 25.04 13.71 14.63
CA SER A 631 24.21 13.55 15.82
C SER A 631 24.46 14.69 16.84
N ILE A 632 23.53 14.87 17.78
CA ILE A 632 23.72 15.88 18.85
C ILE A 632 24.93 15.50 19.71
N ASN A 633 25.11 14.21 20.00
CA ASN A 633 26.26 13.74 20.79
C ASN A 633 27.60 14.05 20.09
N GLU A 634 27.69 13.83 18.78
CA GLU A 634 28.88 14.20 18.00
C GLU A 634 29.15 15.72 18.05
N LYS A 635 28.12 16.56 17.94
CA LYS A 635 28.26 18.02 18.06
C LYS A 635 28.79 18.43 19.44
N LEU A 636 28.22 17.84 20.50
CA LEU A 636 28.65 18.12 21.87
C LEU A 636 30.11 17.68 22.12
N GLU A 637 30.53 16.52 21.59
CA GLU A 637 31.90 16.06 21.67
C GLU A 637 32.87 17.00 20.89
N GLU A 638 32.48 17.44 19.70
CA GLU A 638 33.30 18.40 18.94
C GLU A 638 33.47 19.72 19.68
N GLU A 639 32.38 20.23 20.27
CA GLU A 639 32.42 21.45 21.08
C GLU A 639 33.31 21.30 22.29
N LYS A 640 33.25 20.14 22.96
CA LYS A 640 34.12 19.82 24.10
C LYS A 640 35.61 19.79 23.69
N LYS A 641 35.92 19.10 22.59
CA LYS A 641 37.28 19.05 22.04
C LYS A 641 37.81 20.45 21.66
N LYS A 642 36.97 21.29 21.05
CA LYS A 642 37.31 22.70 20.72
C LYS A 642 37.60 23.51 21.98
N LYS A 643 36.78 23.37 23.03
CA LYS A 643 37.01 24.03 24.33
C LYS A 643 38.29 23.57 24.99
N GLU A 644 38.54 22.25 24.99
CA GLU A 644 39.79 21.65 25.55
C GLU A 644 41.04 22.12 24.77
N GLY A 645 40.95 22.12 23.42
CA GLY A 645 42.02 22.63 22.56
C GLY A 645 42.30 24.11 22.78
N SER A 646 41.29 24.94 22.93
CA SER A 646 41.44 26.37 23.28
C SER A 646 42.04 26.59 24.67
N LEU A 647 41.70 25.73 25.64
CA LEU A 647 42.30 25.80 26.97
C LEU A 647 43.79 25.40 26.96
N LEU A 648 44.13 24.32 26.24
CA LEU A 648 45.53 23.89 26.04
C LEU A 648 46.36 24.97 25.33
N GLU A 649 45.82 25.64 24.32
CA GLU A 649 46.49 26.75 23.66
C GLU A 649 46.75 27.93 24.61
N LYS A 650 45.78 28.22 25.48
CA LYS A 650 45.96 29.25 26.52
C LYS A 650 47.02 28.86 27.54
N ILE A 651 47.06 27.60 27.95
CA ILE A 651 48.10 27.08 28.89
C ILE A 651 49.48 27.13 28.23
N ASN A 652 49.64 26.68 26.98
CA ASN A 652 50.92 26.73 26.27
C ASN A 652 51.43 28.16 26.10
N LYS A 653 50.58 29.12 25.70
CA LYS A 653 50.93 30.54 25.62
C LYS A 653 51.31 31.12 27.00
N PHE A 654 50.75 30.61 28.09
CA PHE A 654 51.11 30.96 29.45
C PHE A 654 52.55 30.46 29.78
N ASP A 655 52.82 29.19 29.51
CA ASP A 655 54.11 28.58 29.79
C ASP A 655 55.22 29.27 28.97
N GLU A 656 54.99 29.58 27.70
CA GLU A 656 55.92 30.35 26.84
C GLU A 656 56.26 31.71 27.44
N LYS A 657 55.27 32.47 27.87
CA LYS A 657 55.46 33.78 28.51
C LYS A 657 56.21 33.67 29.86
N MET A 658 55.92 32.59 30.63
CA MET A 658 56.62 32.36 31.89
C MET A 658 58.08 32.00 31.66
N ILE A 659 58.38 31.22 30.66
CA ILE A 659 59.76 30.87 30.25
C ILE A 659 60.48 32.14 29.81
N GLU A 660 59.93 32.94 28.94
CA GLU A 660 60.48 34.21 28.45
C GLU A 660 60.76 35.23 29.58
N GLU A 661 59.84 35.35 30.51
CA GLU A 661 60.05 36.20 31.72
C GLU A 661 61.14 35.63 32.66
N ALA A 662 61.19 34.31 32.85
CA ALA A 662 62.23 33.67 33.64
C ALA A 662 63.63 33.84 33.03
N GLU A 663 63.79 33.74 31.68
CA GLU A 663 65.04 34.00 30.98
C GLU A 663 65.49 35.45 31.11
N LYS A 664 64.57 36.42 30.93
CA LYS A 664 64.84 37.85 31.14
C LYS A 664 65.30 38.16 32.57
N TRP A 665 64.78 37.45 33.54
CA TRP A 665 65.21 37.63 34.93
C TRP A 665 66.56 36.92 35.23
N LYS A 666 66.82 35.72 34.62
CA LYS A 666 68.12 35.04 34.71
C LYS A 666 69.25 35.96 34.18
N GLU A 667 69.04 36.61 33.03
CA GLU A 667 70.01 37.55 32.46
C GLU A 667 70.24 38.77 33.39
N LYS A 668 69.19 39.25 34.08
CA LYS A 668 69.32 40.35 35.09
C LYS A 668 70.02 39.90 36.35
N PHE A 669 69.87 38.66 36.77
CA PHE A 669 70.63 38.09 37.94
C PHE A 669 72.10 37.94 37.61
N GLU A 670 72.45 37.42 36.44
CA GLU A 670 73.82 37.27 35.94
C GLU A 670 74.57 38.58 35.83
N LYS A 671 73.84 39.68 35.47
CA LYS A 671 74.42 41.06 35.43
C LYS A 671 74.42 41.77 36.77
N GLY A 672 74.16 41.11 37.89
CA GLY A 672 74.17 41.68 39.25
C GLY A 672 73.09 42.73 39.55
N LYS A 673 72.09 42.89 38.68
CA LYS A 673 70.96 43.89 38.78
C LYS A 673 69.62 43.25 39.21
N GLY A 674 69.54 41.98 39.50
CA GLY A 674 68.37 41.24 39.85
C GLY A 674 67.93 41.32 41.29
N ASN A 675 66.64 41.56 41.62
CA ASN A 675 66.12 41.52 42.99
C ASN A 675 65.01 40.46 43.09
N LEU A 676 65.18 39.46 43.96
CA LEU A 676 64.32 38.31 44.09
C LEU A 676 62.88 38.68 44.42
N LYS A 677 62.69 39.64 45.29
CA LYS A 677 61.30 40.15 45.67
C LYS A 677 60.57 40.79 44.49
N LYS A 678 61.30 41.45 43.59
CA LYS A 678 60.79 42.08 42.38
C LYS A 678 60.43 41.05 41.32
N PHE A 679 61.12 39.94 41.27
CA PHE A 679 60.81 38.79 40.42
C PHE A 679 59.52 38.09 40.88
N GLU A 680 59.42 37.73 42.21
CA GLU A 680 58.22 37.11 42.78
C GLU A 680 57.01 38.02 42.63
N GLY A 681 57.14 39.33 42.74
CA GLY A 681 56.04 40.29 42.56
C GLY A 681 55.50 40.28 41.11
N LYS A 682 56.42 40.33 40.13
CA LYS A 682 56.05 40.28 38.70
C LYS A 682 55.47 38.92 38.30
N LEU A 683 55.99 37.82 38.84
CA LEU A 683 55.44 36.49 38.63
C LEU A 683 53.96 36.38 39.11
N LYS A 684 53.71 36.93 40.32
CA LYS A 684 52.37 37.00 40.88
C LYS A 684 51.43 37.90 40.05
N GLU A 685 51.91 39.01 39.54
CA GLU A 685 51.16 39.95 38.67
C GLU A 685 50.82 39.33 37.32
N THR A 686 51.80 38.63 36.70
CA THR A 686 51.59 37.89 35.43
C THR A 686 50.59 36.74 35.67
N TYR A 687 50.69 36.00 36.73
CA TYR A 687 49.78 34.93 37.11
C TYR A 687 48.34 35.44 37.32
N LYS A 688 48.15 36.56 38.02
CA LYS A 688 46.82 37.19 38.19
C LYS A 688 46.22 37.69 36.87
N LYS A 689 47.03 38.38 36.04
CA LYS A 689 46.62 38.90 34.74
C LYS A 689 46.12 37.83 33.76
N ILE A 690 46.63 36.61 33.88
CA ILE A 690 46.28 35.47 32.99
C ILE A 690 45.08 34.71 33.55
N ARG A 691 44.88 34.70 34.87
CA ARG A 691 43.64 34.17 35.49
C ARG A 691 42.42 35.08 35.34
N GLY A 692 42.61 36.33 34.87
CA GLY A 692 41.52 37.27 34.77
C GLY A 692 41.08 37.86 36.12
N GLU A 693 41.96 37.81 37.12
CA GLU A 693 41.78 38.39 38.47
C GLU A 693 42.40 39.79 38.56
#